data_734c368621f4c75419dc8c49d1848f12
#
_entry.id   734c368621f4c75419dc8c49d1848f12
#
_cell.length_a   1.000
_cell.length_b   1.000
_cell.length_c   1.000
_cell.angle_alpha   90.00
_cell.angle_beta   90.00
_cell.angle_gamma   90.00
#
_symmetry.space_group_name_H-M   'P 1'
#
loop_
_entity.id
_entity.type
_entity.pdbx_description
1 polymer ?
#
loop_
_entity_poly.entity_id
_entity_poly.type
_entity_poly.pdbx_seq_one_letter_code
_entity_poly.pdbx_strand_id
1 'polypeptide(L)'
;MPEPTTDTPGIPEEEVAACVGAWWREGGRGDQVAFLALADDHDASAVVRDTHAHVPGSVVVDATGLTADQTMQQALTALGVDLSEDKREDWRFALGAWPEERLLLVVNAHRAGPTRRSHEPERLVTRTLRHLARGKLAVMIHVVPRLLPTRADPKTVFRVSAPATEPTVAPDSAALRALALAEPRLVPLPVWAQLVTALTGEAASEDELTEFAREEPGILRLGPLGVSFVDEGLAETLRRETESADLLRVHGHLVTWLMRSAPDMRHPEGWARRGAVGLYAATGLAMHAVQAGTYGEVLRDGRVIANLPQTALMDAARSITFRIPGNTAASDAIHLWGWGVTPRHQTEWASWLHLMALSRDDLEVASVIASSGVALPWQAKWAHWRPPGGYHARFLQPGKFAALTEVRWQGRPTIAGLQQRTVNGEQQLYVSIWDVETGDHVAGPWEYDEIPQEHRADLTWTASSGNGSAAPARVRELFAASSPRRDNRAFVLPCAPLAVGDVVVFAGDLGLIAIKPADGVDIADFGARLRPLSGDYTDAGPCRPIDAPAPSHEDLITLFGEDLLYPIEVEDFPDRLTHAATRELLLDFGLPYMNEGAMGLFPFGNWEIGILDELPSWPEGIDPVPESGPFFQIGKWMGGKLVIDGPTGHVLRVPTEPGQDHLAGLPVAHSLEAFLTMVALFVTGWRSRDSAPPASSEREQISYWVLGALAEVDETGGDQPAWSYVLHNT
;
A
#
# COMPACT_ATOMS: atom_id res chain seq x y z
N MET A 1 14.64 24.10 -12.74
CA MET A 1 15.50 23.51 -13.79
C MET A 1 15.19 24.26 -15.08
N PRO A 2 16.16 24.69 -15.91
CA PRO A 2 15.86 25.32 -17.18
C PRO A 2 15.14 24.32 -18.10
N GLU A 3 14.11 24.79 -18.78
CA GLU A 3 13.41 24.02 -19.80
C GLU A 3 14.38 23.55 -20.89
N PRO A 4 14.31 22.32 -21.34
CA PRO A 4 15.11 21.87 -22.46
C PRO A 4 14.60 22.56 -23.73
N THR A 5 15.29 23.60 -24.16
CA THR A 5 15.10 24.22 -25.48
C THR A 5 15.57 23.24 -26.56
N THR A 6 14.69 22.41 -27.06
CA THR A 6 14.90 21.70 -28.33
C THR A 6 14.04 22.36 -29.38
N ASP A 7 14.64 23.26 -30.15
CA ASP A 7 14.12 23.88 -31.38
C ASP A 7 13.91 22.84 -32.51
N THR A 8 13.07 21.84 -32.29
CA THR A 8 12.58 21.03 -33.40
C THR A 8 11.29 21.70 -33.89
N PRO A 9 11.22 22.19 -35.13
CA PRO A 9 10.01 22.80 -35.65
C PRO A 9 8.85 21.83 -35.56
N GLY A 10 7.70 22.30 -35.09
CA GLY A 10 6.50 21.46 -35.02
C GLY A 10 6.01 21.05 -36.41
N ILE A 11 5.33 19.93 -36.48
CA ILE A 11 4.70 19.41 -37.70
C ILE A 11 3.34 20.08 -37.87
N PRO A 12 3.00 20.65 -39.06
CA PRO A 12 1.66 21.13 -39.31
C PRO A 12 0.61 20.04 -39.09
N GLU A 13 -0.53 20.37 -38.54
CA GLU A 13 -1.59 19.41 -38.21
C GLU A 13 -1.98 18.51 -39.38
N GLU A 14 -2.14 19.12 -40.57
CA GLU A 14 -2.49 18.43 -41.82
C GLU A 14 -1.43 17.40 -42.29
N GLU A 15 -0.20 17.54 -41.84
CA GLU A 15 0.91 16.64 -42.22
C GLU A 15 1.14 15.51 -41.21
N VAL A 16 0.60 15.64 -40.00
CA VAL A 16 0.88 14.67 -38.89
C VAL A 16 0.49 13.25 -39.26
N ALA A 17 -0.72 13.07 -39.80
CA ALA A 17 -1.21 11.74 -40.17
C ALA A 17 -0.33 11.08 -41.25
N ALA A 18 0.19 11.84 -42.20
CA ALA A 18 1.11 11.39 -43.22
C ALA A 18 2.48 11.01 -42.61
N CYS A 19 3.00 11.81 -41.69
CA CYS A 19 4.25 11.53 -40.96
C CYS A 19 4.14 10.27 -40.10
N VAL A 20 3.02 10.11 -39.37
CA VAL A 20 2.76 8.90 -38.57
C VAL A 20 2.63 7.67 -39.49
N GLY A 21 1.93 7.79 -40.63
CA GLY A 21 1.81 6.74 -41.61
C GLY A 21 3.15 6.36 -42.26
N ALA A 22 4.05 7.33 -42.47
CA ALA A 22 5.41 7.08 -42.94
C ALA A 22 6.24 6.33 -41.87
N TRP A 23 6.26 6.83 -40.64
CA TRP A 23 6.90 6.16 -39.50
C TRP A 23 6.41 4.71 -39.35
N TRP A 24 5.11 4.49 -39.41
CA TRP A 24 4.51 3.16 -39.32
C TRP A 24 5.02 2.22 -40.43
N ARG A 25 5.15 2.70 -41.67
CA ARG A 25 5.63 1.90 -42.81
C ARG A 25 7.13 1.63 -42.78
N GLU A 26 7.92 2.59 -42.27
CA GLU A 26 9.39 2.55 -42.35
C GLU A 26 10.06 1.78 -41.22
N GLY A 27 9.34 1.42 -40.17
CA GLY A 27 9.91 0.66 -39.04
C GLY A 27 9.25 0.89 -37.70
N GLY A 28 8.18 1.69 -37.65
CA GLY A 28 7.36 1.86 -36.43
C GLY A 28 6.54 0.62 -36.05
N ARG A 29 7.01 -0.54 -36.47
CA ARG A 29 6.31 -1.81 -36.34
C ARG A 29 6.82 -2.61 -35.17
N GLY A 30 5.94 -2.85 -34.18
CA GLY A 30 6.22 -3.70 -33.03
C GLY A 30 7.19 -3.10 -32.01
N ASP A 31 7.02 -3.43 -30.75
CA ASP A 31 7.83 -3.05 -29.59
C ASP A 31 8.16 -1.55 -29.44
N GLN A 32 7.49 -0.66 -30.20
CA GLN A 32 7.80 0.75 -30.20
C GLN A 32 6.70 1.59 -29.54
N VAL A 33 7.13 2.59 -28.81
CA VAL A 33 6.26 3.62 -28.24
C VAL A 33 6.58 4.94 -28.91
N ALA A 34 5.56 5.56 -29.50
CA ALA A 34 5.63 6.89 -30.06
C ALA A 34 4.71 7.87 -29.33
N PHE A 35 5.02 9.16 -29.41
CA PHE A 35 4.27 10.20 -28.74
C PHE A 35 3.74 11.21 -29.77
N LEU A 36 2.46 11.53 -29.65
CA LEU A 36 1.83 12.62 -30.35
C LEU A 36 1.65 13.77 -29.36
N ALA A 37 2.50 14.78 -29.44
CA ALA A 37 2.53 15.88 -28.50
C ALA A 37 1.79 17.10 -29.08
N LEU A 38 0.62 17.41 -28.49
CA LEU A 38 -0.21 18.58 -28.82
C LEU A 38 -0.28 19.53 -27.63
N ALA A 39 -0.58 20.79 -27.89
CA ALA A 39 -0.87 21.72 -26.81
C ALA A 39 -2.16 21.34 -26.06
N ASP A 40 -2.29 21.79 -24.80
CA ASP A 40 -3.40 21.41 -23.91
C ASP A 40 -4.80 21.81 -24.46
N ASP A 41 -4.85 22.86 -25.21
CA ASP A 41 -6.05 23.46 -25.83
C ASP A 41 -6.36 22.90 -27.23
N HIS A 42 -5.56 21.93 -27.72
CA HIS A 42 -5.72 21.41 -29.07
C HIS A 42 -6.62 20.17 -29.10
N ASP A 43 -7.68 20.21 -29.92
CA ASP A 43 -8.55 19.05 -30.16
C ASP A 43 -7.85 18.01 -31.05
N ALA A 44 -7.40 16.94 -30.41
CA ALA A 44 -6.74 15.82 -31.12
C ALA A 44 -7.66 15.01 -32.04
N SER A 45 -8.97 15.25 -32.05
CA SER A 45 -9.95 14.39 -32.72
C SER A 45 -9.72 14.29 -34.23
N ALA A 46 -9.33 15.38 -34.88
CA ALA A 46 -9.04 15.40 -36.31
C ALA A 46 -7.76 14.62 -36.62
N VAL A 47 -6.67 14.91 -35.92
CA VAL A 47 -5.37 14.24 -36.08
C VAL A 47 -5.49 12.75 -35.84
N VAL A 48 -6.23 12.34 -34.79
CA VAL A 48 -6.45 10.93 -34.45
C VAL A 48 -7.26 10.22 -35.53
N ARG A 49 -8.34 10.82 -36.01
CA ARG A 49 -9.18 10.27 -37.09
C ARG A 49 -8.38 10.06 -38.37
N ASP A 50 -7.60 11.08 -38.76
CA ASP A 50 -6.79 11.03 -39.97
C ASP A 50 -5.65 10.02 -39.83
N THR A 51 -5.02 9.93 -38.65
CA THR A 51 -4.02 8.90 -38.34
C THR A 51 -4.62 7.50 -38.42
N HIS A 52 -5.82 7.30 -37.86
CA HIS A 52 -6.53 6.03 -37.95
C HIS A 52 -6.85 5.64 -39.40
N ALA A 53 -7.22 6.62 -40.24
CA ALA A 53 -7.44 6.38 -41.67
C ALA A 53 -6.16 6.00 -42.43
N HIS A 54 -5.00 6.55 -42.03
CA HIS A 54 -3.70 6.27 -42.65
C HIS A 54 -3.06 4.95 -42.21
N VAL A 55 -3.51 4.39 -41.06
CA VAL A 55 -3.03 3.11 -40.52
C VAL A 55 -4.21 2.15 -40.34
N PRO A 56 -4.62 1.44 -41.43
CA PRO A 56 -5.73 0.50 -41.37
C PRO A 56 -5.53 -0.58 -40.32
N GLY A 57 -6.58 -0.87 -39.52
CA GLY A 57 -6.53 -1.85 -38.42
C GLY A 57 -5.95 -1.31 -37.12
N SER A 58 -5.63 0.00 -37.06
CA SER A 58 -5.30 0.65 -35.79
C SER A 58 -6.50 0.63 -34.83
N VAL A 59 -6.22 0.65 -33.54
CA VAL A 59 -7.22 0.65 -32.46
C VAL A 59 -7.08 1.96 -31.70
N VAL A 60 -8.21 2.62 -31.41
CA VAL A 60 -8.23 3.89 -30.67
C VAL A 60 -8.87 3.69 -29.31
N VAL A 61 -8.21 4.19 -28.25
CA VAL A 61 -8.72 4.21 -26.87
C VAL A 61 -8.61 5.61 -26.31
N ASP A 62 -9.72 6.15 -25.82
CA ASP A 62 -9.72 7.44 -25.11
C ASP A 62 -9.51 7.22 -23.61
N ALA A 63 -8.43 7.78 -23.08
CA ALA A 63 -8.05 7.67 -21.68
C ALA A 63 -8.73 8.69 -20.77
N THR A 64 -9.55 9.60 -21.31
CA THR A 64 -10.18 10.67 -20.52
C THR A 64 -10.98 10.11 -19.35
N GLY A 65 -10.61 10.51 -18.15
CA GLY A 65 -11.30 10.09 -16.90
C GLY A 65 -11.04 8.65 -16.45
N LEU A 66 -10.31 7.86 -17.23
CA LEU A 66 -10.00 6.47 -16.92
C LEU A 66 -8.72 6.36 -16.08
N THR A 67 -8.70 5.44 -15.13
CA THR A 67 -7.45 5.04 -14.47
C THR A 67 -6.54 4.30 -15.47
N ALA A 68 -5.26 4.20 -15.15
CA ALA A 68 -4.31 3.42 -15.97
C ALA A 68 -4.76 1.96 -16.13
N ASP A 69 -5.33 1.35 -15.07
CA ASP A 69 -5.84 -0.02 -15.14
C ASP A 69 -7.06 -0.13 -16.06
N GLN A 70 -7.99 0.80 -15.98
CA GLN A 70 -9.16 0.86 -16.86
C GLN A 70 -8.75 1.11 -18.32
N THR A 71 -7.78 2.00 -18.55
CA THR A 71 -7.23 2.27 -19.90
C THR A 71 -6.59 1.01 -20.48
N MET A 72 -5.80 0.29 -19.67
CA MET A 72 -5.21 -0.99 -20.05
C MET A 72 -6.29 -2.03 -20.38
N GLN A 73 -7.30 -2.14 -19.54
CA GLN A 73 -8.40 -3.08 -19.76
C GLN A 73 -9.14 -2.78 -21.06
N GLN A 74 -9.47 -1.51 -21.33
CA GLN A 74 -10.10 -1.11 -22.58
C GLN A 74 -9.22 -1.40 -23.80
N ALA A 75 -7.91 -1.08 -23.71
CA ALA A 75 -6.95 -1.33 -24.78
C ALA A 75 -6.85 -2.82 -25.11
N LEU A 76 -6.67 -3.67 -24.11
CA LEU A 76 -6.57 -5.12 -24.29
C LEU A 76 -7.86 -5.72 -24.83
N THR A 77 -9.02 -5.26 -24.31
CA THR A 77 -10.34 -5.69 -24.82
C THR A 77 -10.55 -5.28 -26.27
N ALA A 78 -10.21 -4.03 -26.63
CA ALA A 78 -10.33 -3.51 -28.00
C ALA A 78 -9.38 -4.22 -28.99
N LEU A 79 -8.23 -4.68 -28.49
CA LEU A 79 -7.32 -5.56 -29.23
C LEU A 79 -7.84 -7.00 -29.35
N GLY A 80 -8.87 -7.41 -28.60
CA GLY A 80 -9.43 -8.77 -28.59
C GLY A 80 -8.66 -9.75 -27.70
N VAL A 81 -7.92 -9.26 -26.71
CA VAL A 81 -7.25 -10.10 -25.71
C VAL A 81 -8.30 -10.62 -24.73
N ASP A 82 -8.28 -11.91 -24.48
CA ASP A 82 -9.14 -12.55 -23.48
C ASP A 82 -8.64 -12.21 -22.07
N LEU A 83 -9.46 -11.47 -21.33
CA LEU A 83 -9.20 -11.04 -19.95
C LEU A 83 -10.06 -11.80 -18.92
N SER A 84 -10.55 -13.00 -19.27
CA SER A 84 -11.14 -13.92 -18.30
C SER A 84 -10.16 -14.21 -17.16
N GLU A 85 -10.67 -14.53 -15.98
CA GLU A 85 -9.85 -14.62 -14.75
C GLU A 85 -8.67 -15.59 -14.89
N ASP A 86 -8.89 -16.71 -15.57
CA ASP A 86 -7.89 -17.74 -15.84
C ASP A 86 -6.81 -17.31 -16.86
N LYS A 87 -7.09 -16.32 -17.71
CA LYS A 87 -6.19 -15.83 -18.76
C LYS A 87 -5.68 -14.41 -18.56
N ARG A 88 -6.22 -13.72 -17.56
CA ARG A 88 -5.90 -12.31 -17.30
C ARG A 88 -4.41 -12.07 -17.11
N GLU A 89 -3.68 -12.97 -16.49
CA GLU A 89 -2.24 -12.84 -16.25
C GLU A 89 -1.40 -13.10 -17.51
N ASP A 90 -1.95 -13.80 -18.50
CA ASP A 90 -1.26 -14.19 -19.74
C ASP A 90 -1.31 -13.11 -20.84
N TRP A 91 -1.92 -11.96 -20.58
CA TRP A 91 -2.08 -10.90 -21.59
C TRP A 91 -0.76 -10.49 -22.27
N ARG A 92 0.35 -10.49 -21.49
CA ARG A 92 1.67 -10.17 -22.04
C ARG A 92 2.15 -11.20 -23.05
N PHE A 93 1.87 -12.47 -22.80
CA PHE A 93 2.18 -13.55 -23.71
C PHE A 93 1.28 -13.48 -24.96
N ALA A 94 -0.02 -13.23 -24.76
CA ALA A 94 -0.99 -13.07 -25.85
C ALA A 94 -0.58 -11.95 -26.82
N LEU A 95 -0.14 -10.79 -26.32
CA LEU A 95 0.37 -9.69 -27.15
C LEU A 95 1.68 -10.05 -27.87
N GLY A 96 2.61 -10.72 -27.17
CA GLY A 96 3.88 -11.16 -27.78
C GLY A 96 3.72 -12.16 -28.93
N ALA A 97 2.67 -12.97 -28.86
CA ALA A 97 2.33 -13.97 -29.87
C ALA A 97 1.40 -13.44 -30.98
N TRP A 98 1.05 -12.16 -31.01
CA TRP A 98 0.11 -11.58 -31.96
C TRP A 98 0.58 -11.76 -33.42
N PRO A 99 -0.27 -12.25 -34.31
CA PRO A 99 0.17 -12.60 -35.65
C PRO A 99 0.33 -11.41 -36.61
N GLU A 100 -0.38 -10.32 -36.36
CA GLU A 100 -0.47 -9.15 -37.22
C GLU A 100 0.16 -7.92 -36.62
N GLU A 101 0.71 -7.04 -37.45
CA GLU A 101 1.17 -5.72 -37.05
C GLU A 101 -0.03 -4.81 -36.78
N ARG A 102 -0.06 -4.16 -35.58
CA ARG A 102 -1.13 -3.23 -35.20
C ARG A 102 -0.57 -2.01 -34.50
N LEU A 103 -1.31 -0.91 -34.63
CA LEU A 103 -1.07 0.33 -33.91
C LEU A 103 -2.20 0.57 -32.92
N LEU A 104 -1.86 0.73 -31.66
CA LEU A 104 -2.77 1.23 -30.61
C LEU A 104 -2.55 2.72 -30.45
N LEU A 105 -3.61 3.50 -30.66
CA LEU A 105 -3.65 4.94 -30.43
C LEU A 105 -4.35 5.19 -29.08
N VAL A 106 -3.60 5.64 -28.06
CA VAL A 106 -4.17 6.07 -26.79
C VAL A 106 -4.26 7.58 -26.78
N VAL A 107 -5.49 8.10 -26.83
CA VAL A 107 -5.74 9.55 -26.92
C VAL A 107 -6.04 10.13 -25.53
N ASN A 108 -5.79 11.42 -25.36
CA ASN A 108 -6.05 12.16 -24.13
C ASN A 108 -5.39 11.54 -22.87
N ALA A 109 -4.22 10.93 -23.01
CA ALA A 109 -3.53 10.31 -21.87
C ALA A 109 -3.24 11.34 -20.75
N HIS A 110 -3.06 12.61 -21.07
CA HIS A 110 -2.91 13.72 -20.12
C HIS A 110 -4.20 14.04 -19.35
N ARG A 111 -5.35 13.52 -19.78
CA ARG A 111 -6.67 13.66 -19.12
C ARG A 111 -7.10 12.36 -18.43
N ALA A 112 -6.19 11.38 -18.31
CA ALA A 112 -6.45 10.16 -17.54
C ALA A 112 -6.74 10.49 -16.07
N GLY A 113 -7.41 9.56 -15.40
CA GLY A 113 -7.84 9.70 -14.01
C GLY A 113 -9.14 10.47 -13.82
N PRO A 114 -9.85 10.17 -12.72
CA PRO A 114 -11.19 10.69 -12.46
C PRO A 114 -11.20 12.16 -12.07
N THR A 115 -10.08 12.70 -11.63
CA THR A 115 -9.94 14.11 -11.18
C THR A 115 -8.93 14.87 -12.06
N ARG A 116 -8.98 16.20 -12.01
CA ARG A 116 -8.08 17.08 -12.77
C ARG A 116 -6.64 17.04 -12.28
N ARG A 117 -6.43 16.74 -10.98
CA ARG A 117 -5.11 16.62 -10.36
C ARG A 117 -4.67 15.17 -10.14
N SER A 118 -5.29 14.25 -10.88
CA SER A 118 -4.91 12.85 -10.84
C SER A 118 -3.45 12.62 -11.28
N HIS A 119 -2.77 11.68 -10.65
CA HIS A 119 -1.46 11.16 -11.07
C HIS A 119 -1.54 10.04 -12.11
N GLU A 120 -2.74 9.63 -12.51
CA GLU A 120 -2.93 8.61 -13.54
C GLU A 120 -2.30 8.95 -14.90
N PRO A 121 -2.29 10.23 -15.37
CA PRO A 121 -1.59 10.59 -16.60
C PRO A 121 -0.11 10.22 -16.61
N GLU A 122 0.63 10.57 -15.56
CA GLU A 122 2.05 10.26 -15.44
C GLU A 122 2.29 8.76 -15.36
N ARG A 123 1.51 8.06 -14.55
CA ARG A 123 1.55 6.61 -14.40
C ARG A 123 1.26 5.90 -15.73
N LEU A 124 0.23 6.34 -16.45
CA LEU A 124 -0.16 5.78 -17.73
C LEU A 124 0.95 5.96 -18.78
N VAL A 125 1.47 7.17 -18.93
CA VAL A 125 2.45 7.53 -19.97
C VAL A 125 3.83 6.96 -19.67
N THR A 126 4.31 7.07 -18.44
CA THR A 126 5.70 6.72 -18.11
C THR A 126 5.91 5.22 -17.91
N ARG A 127 4.89 4.51 -17.44
CA ARG A 127 5.01 3.10 -17.03
C ARG A 127 4.06 2.18 -17.80
N THR A 128 2.76 2.44 -17.71
CA THR A 128 1.74 1.45 -18.08
C THR A 128 1.72 1.14 -19.57
N LEU A 129 1.63 2.15 -20.41
CA LEU A 129 1.47 1.97 -21.86
C LEU A 129 2.71 1.37 -22.55
N ARG A 130 3.90 1.56 -21.96
CA ARG A 130 5.13 0.94 -22.49
C ARG A 130 5.08 -0.58 -22.45
N HIS A 131 4.36 -1.15 -21.50
CA HIS A 131 4.22 -2.61 -21.41
C HIS A 131 3.32 -3.20 -22.48
N LEU A 132 2.49 -2.38 -23.15
CA LEU A 132 1.66 -2.82 -24.27
C LEU A 132 2.44 -2.94 -25.57
N ALA A 133 3.47 -2.13 -25.77
CA ALA A 133 4.33 -2.22 -26.96
C ALA A 133 5.14 -3.52 -26.90
N ARG A 134 4.64 -4.56 -27.56
CA ARG A 134 5.25 -5.90 -27.59
C ARG A 134 4.99 -6.61 -28.92
N GLY A 135 5.98 -7.40 -29.34
CA GLY A 135 5.87 -8.23 -30.54
C GLY A 135 5.57 -7.39 -31.77
N LYS A 136 4.37 -7.44 -32.29
CA LYS A 136 3.93 -6.68 -33.45
C LYS A 136 2.97 -5.53 -33.15
N LEU A 137 2.81 -5.18 -31.85
CA LEU A 137 1.99 -4.07 -31.40
C LEU A 137 2.86 -2.84 -31.10
N ALA A 138 2.69 -1.78 -31.85
CA ALA A 138 3.20 -0.46 -31.50
C ALA A 138 2.13 0.38 -30.78
N VAL A 139 2.57 1.29 -29.93
CA VAL A 139 1.68 2.17 -29.15
C VAL A 139 2.02 3.62 -29.46
N MET A 140 1.03 4.40 -29.86
CA MET A 140 1.15 5.85 -29.97
C MET A 140 0.29 6.51 -28.88
N ILE A 141 0.91 7.43 -28.16
CA ILE A 141 0.29 8.06 -26.98
C ILE A 141 0.14 9.55 -27.26
N HIS A 142 -1.12 10.03 -27.27
CA HIS A 142 -1.38 11.46 -27.29
C HIS A 142 -1.19 12.06 -25.92
N VAL A 143 -0.27 13.03 -25.83
CA VAL A 143 0.13 13.70 -24.58
C VAL A 143 0.32 15.19 -24.82
N VAL A 144 0.34 15.94 -23.73
CA VAL A 144 0.84 17.33 -23.74
C VAL A 144 2.36 17.35 -23.55
N PRO A 145 3.07 18.38 -24.04
CA PRO A 145 4.53 18.44 -23.99
C PRO A 145 5.15 18.19 -22.61
N ARG A 146 4.52 18.64 -21.54
CA ARG A 146 5.00 18.47 -20.16
C ARG A 146 5.03 17.01 -19.67
N LEU A 147 4.23 16.12 -20.28
CA LEU A 147 4.18 14.69 -19.95
C LEU A 147 5.09 13.83 -20.81
N LEU A 148 5.81 14.41 -21.76
CA LEU A 148 6.79 13.67 -22.54
C LEU A 148 7.88 13.12 -21.62
N PRO A 149 8.20 11.82 -21.70
CA PRO A 149 9.30 11.27 -20.95
C PRO A 149 10.63 11.93 -21.34
N THR A 150 11.45 12.30 -20.36
CA THR A 150 12.79 12.93 -20.57
C THR A 150 13.73 12.12 -21.47
N ARG A 151 13.50 10.82 -21.59
CA ARG A 151 14.32 9.90 -22.43
C ARG A 151 13.55 9.38 -23.64
N ALA A 152 12.50 10.09 -24.10
CA ALA A 152 11.83 9.73 -25.36
C ALA A 152 12.79 9.91 -26.53
N ASP A 153 12.80 8.94 -27.46
CA ASP A 153 13.59 9.06 -28.70
C ASP A 153 12.97 10.18 -29.55
N PRO A 154 13.72 11.23 -29.92
CA PRO A 154 13.21 12.31 -30.76
C PRO A 154 12.56 11.85 -32.07
N LYS A 155 12.97 10.71 -32.62
CA LYS A 155 12.41 10.13 -33.85
C LYS A 155 10.99 9.57 -33.67
N THR A 156 10.58 9.30 -32.42
CA THR A 156 9.24 8.80 -32.09
C THR A 156 8.35 9.86 -31.45
N VAL A 157 8.77 11.12 -31.42
CA VAL A 157 8.01 12.25 -30.87
C VAL A 157 7.52 13.15 -32.01
N PHE A 158 6.23 13.12 -32.26
CA PHE A 158 5.53 13.96 -33.25
C PHE A 158 4.98 15.20 -32.53
N ARG A 159 5.69 16.32 -32.61
CA ARG A 159 5.23 17.59 -32.04
C ARG A 159 4.37 18.29 -33.06
N VAL A 160 3.11 18.54 -32.71
CA VAL A 160 2.16 19.27 -33.60
C VAL A 160 2.30 20.75 -33.35
N SER A 161 2.47 21.52 -34.42
CA SER A 161 2.41 22.99 -34.36
C SER A 161 0.99 23.40 -34.00
N ALA A 162 0.82 24.12 -32.91
CA ALA A 162 -0.47 24.73 -32.63
C ALA A 162 -0.83 25.63 -33.82
N PRO A 163 -2.05 25.55 -34.38
CA PRO A 163 -2.51 26.58 -35.29
C PRO A 163 -2.46 27.90 -34.52
N ALA A 164 -2.18 29.00 -35.23
CA ALA A 164 -2.20 30.35 -34.67
C ALA A 164 -3.66 30.75 -34.35
N THR A 165 -4.32 29.98 -33.49
CA THR A 165 -5.65 30.27 -33.00
C THR A 165 -5.51 31.38 -31.97
N GLU A 166 -6.22 32.49 -32.14
CA GLU A 166 -6.32 33.49 -31.07
C GLU A 166 -6.82 32.80 -29.81
N PRO A 167 -6.15 32.97 -28.65
CA PRO A 167 -6.57 32.33 -27.42
C PRO A 167 -8.05 32.71 -27.18
N THR A 168 -8.90 31.73 -26.95
CA THR A 168 -10.29 31.96 -26.57
C THR A 168 -10.26 32.79 -25.29
N VAL A 169 -10.54 34.07 -25.40
CA VAL A 169 -10.61 34.97 -24.25
C VAL A 169 -11.87 34.55 -23.48
N ALA A 170 -11.68 33.79 -22.41
CA ALA A 170 -12.80 33.47 -21.54
C ALA A 170 -13.38 34.76 -20.94
N PRO A 171 -14.71 34.89 -20.89
CA PRO A 171 -15.28 35.97 -20.12
C PRO A 171 -14.78 35.91 -18.67
N ASP A 172 -14.45 37.06 -18.09
CA ASP A 172 -14.07 37.13 -16.67
C ASP A 172 -15.30 36.81 -15.80
N SER A 173 -15.51 35.52 -15.56
CA SER A 173 -16.67 34.99 -14.86
C SER A 173 -16.27 34.19 -13.64
N ALA A 174 -16.77 34.62 -12.49
CA ALA A 174 -16.61 33.88 -11.25
C ALA A 174 -17.19 32.45 -11.36
N ALA A 175 -18.24 32.26 -12.16
CA ALA A 175 -18.83 30.94 -12.38
C ALA A 175 -17.88 29.99 -13.11
N LEU A 176 -17.17 30.46 -14.15
CA LEU A 176 -16.17 29.68 -14.88
C LEU A 176 -14.95 29.37 -13.98
N ARG A 177 -14.46 30.39 -13.26
CA ARG A 177 -13.35 30.18 -12.32
C ARG A 177 -13.71 29.15 -11.24
N ALA A 178 -14.90 29.25 -10.65
CA ALA A 178 -15.39 28.30 -9.68
C ALA A 178 -15.49 26.85 -10.25
N LEU A 179 -16.04 26.73 -11.48
CA LEU A 179 -16.14 25.44 -12.16
C LEU A 179 -14.77 24.82 -12.43
N ALA A 180 -13.78 25.62 -12.76
CA ALA A 180 -12.41 25.18 -12.98
C ALA A 180 -11.76 24.60 -11.72
N LEU A 181 -12.20 25.01 -10.52
CA LEU A 181 -11.70 24.48 -9.22
C LEU A 181 -12.27 23.11 -8.86
N ALA A 182 -13.28 22.62 -9.57
CA ALA A 182 -13.78 21.27 -9.36
C ALA A 182 -12.72 20.22 -9.68
N GLU A 183 -12.66 19.14 -8.92
CA GLU A 183 -11.72 18.05 -9.20
C GLU A 183 -12.25 17.07 -10.26
N PRO A 184 -13.43 16.46 -10.13
CA PRO A 184 -14.06 15.78 -11.26
C PRO A 184 -14.43 16.73 -12.37
N ARG A 185 -14.21 16.29 -13.62
CA ARG A 185 -14.49 17.14 -14.82
C ARG A 185 -15.97 17.39 -15.06
N LEU A 186 -16.83 16.44 -14.67
CA LEU A 186 -18.27 16.57 -14.74
C LEU A 186 -18.81 17.02 -13.38
N VAL A 187 -19.38 18.21 -13.31
CA VAL A 187 -19.74 18.89 -12.05
C VAL A 187 -21.26 19.04 -11.95
N PRO A 188 -21.92 18.43 -10.99
CA PRO A 188 -23.35 18.63 -10.74
C PRO A 188 -23.68 20.07 -10.40
N LEU A 189 -24.83 20.57 -10.83
CA LEU A 189 -25.24 21.96 -10.58
C LEU A 189 -25.21 22.34 -9.09
N PRO A 190 -25.71 21.52 -8.13
CA PRO A 190 -25.60 21.84 -6.71
C PRO A 190 -24.14 21.99 -6.24
N VAL A 191 -23.21 21.20 -6.79
CA VAL A 191 -21.78 21.29 -6.46
C VAL A 191 -21.20 22.59 -7.05
N TRP A 192 -21.54 22.90 -8.30
CA TRP A 192 -21.09 24.14 -8.94
C TRP A 192 -21.58 25.38 -8.17
N ALA A 193 -22.83 25.39 -7.72
CA ALA A 193 -23.35 26.46 -6.87
C ALA A 193 -22.54 26.63 -5.57
N GLN A 194 -22.14 25.53 -4.92
CA GLN A 194 -21.28 25.59 -3.74
C GLN A 194 -19.88 26.11 -4.04
N LEU A 195 -19.31 25.75 -5.20
CA LEU A 195 -18.00 26.27 -5.62
C LEU A 195 -18.06 27.79 -5.88
N VAL A 196 -19.12 28.28 -6.55
CA VAL A 196 -19.33 29.71 -6.76
C VAL A 196 -19.52 30.44 -5.45
N THR A 197 -20.40 29.91 -4.56
CA THR A 197 -20.64 30.48 -3.23
C THR A 197 -19.33 30.56 -2.42
N ALA A 198 -18.52 29.53 -2.46
CA ALA A 198 -17.25 29.53 -1.77
C ALA A 198 -16.24 30.52 -2.35
N LEU A 199 -16.24 30.73 -3.66
CA LEU A 199 -15.32 31.67 -4.34
C LEU A 199 -15.72 33.12 -4.13
N THR A 200 -17.01 33.43 -4.23
CA THR A 200 -17.52 34.82 -4.23
C THR A 200 -17.98 35.30 -2.85
N GLY A 201 -18.36 34.39 -1.98
CA GLY A 201 -19.05 34.68 -0.70
C GLY A 201 -20.57 34.91 -0.88
N GLU A 202 -21.10 34.86 -2.09
CA GLU A 202 -22.51 35.06 -2.39
C GLU A 202 -23.17 33.74 -2.81
N ALA A 203 -24.41 33.50 -2.36
CA ALA A 203 -25.14 32.28 -2.71
C ALA A 203 -25.47 32.29 -4.21
N ALA A 204 -25.10 31.22 -4.90
CA ALA A 204 -25.40 31.03 -6.31
C ALA A 204 -26.64 30.11 -6.49
N SER A 205 -27.52 30.49 -7.44
CA SER A 205 -28.69 29.71 -7.81
C SER A 205 -28.37 28.70 -8.90
N GLU A 206 -28.87 27.47 -8.76
CA GLU A 206 -28.72 26.44 -9.79
C GLU A 206 -29.39 26.80 -11.10
N ASP A 207 -30.51 27.54 -11.03
CA ASP A 207 -31.26 28.03 -12.23
C ASP A 207 -30.43 29.05 -13.00
N GLU A 208 -29.79 30.00 -12.29
CA GLU A 208 -28.93 31.01 -12.92
C GLU A 208 -27.69 30.37 -13.58
N LEU A 209 -27.08 29.36 -12.89
CA LEU A 209 -25.95 28.64 -13.44
C LEU A 209 -26.33 27.76 -14.64
N THR A 210 -27.54 27.23 -14.63
CA THR A 210 -28.09 26.46 -15.76
C THR A 210 -28.29 27.35 -16.96
N GLU A 211 -28.83 28.57 -16.79
CA GLU A 211 -29.02 29.55 -17.88
C GLU A 211 -27.65 30.02 -18.41
N PHE A 212 -26.73 30.37 -17.53
CA PHE A 212 -25.37 30.72 -17.89
C PHE A 212 -24.68 29.63 -18.74
N ALA A 213 -24.83 28.36 -18.37
CA ALA A 213 -24.26 27.23 -19.13
C ALA A 213 -24.90 27.08 -20.53
N ARG A 214 -26.17 27.47 -20.70
CA ARG A 214 -26.86 27.48 -21.99
C ARG A 214 -26.46 28.65 -22.88
N GLU A 215 -26.14 29.78 -22.26
CA GLU A 215 -25.68 30.98 -22.96
C GLU A 215 -24.25 30.82 -23.49
N GLU A 216 -23.45 29.93 -22.87
CA GLU A 216 -22.05 29.71 -23.21
C GLU A 216 -21.77 28.31 -23.82
N PRO A 217 -22.47 27.85 -24.87
CA PRO A 217 -22.35 26.51 -25.41
C PRO A 217 -20.99 26.22 -26.07
N GLY A 218 -20.22 27.28 -26.40
CA GLY A 218 -18.85 27.15 -26.90
C GLY A 218 -17.82 26.86 -25.81
N ILE A 219 -18.17 27.16 -24.56
CA ILE A 219 -17.27 26.99 -23.39
C ILE A 219 -17.73 25.81 -22.53
N LEU A 220 -19.04 25.67 -22.35
CA LEU A 220 -19.64 24.69 -21.43
C LEU A 220 -20.52 23.69 -22.17
N ARG A 221 -20.49 22.46 -21.67
CA ARG A 221 -21.40 21.40 -22.09
C ARG A 221 -22.29 21.02 -20.91
N LEU A 222 -23.58 21.29 -21.03
CA LEU A 222 -24.58 20.90 -20.04
C LEU A 222 -25.17 19.53 -20.40
N GLY A 223 -25.13 18.60 -19.45
CA GLY A 223 -25.68 17.26 -19.55
C GLY A 223 -26.57 16.90 -18.36
N PRO A 224 -27.20 15.72 -18.37
CA PRO A 224 -28.13 15.29 -17.33
C PRO A 224 -27.46 15.07 -15.94
N LEU A 225 -26.15 14.89 -15.90
CA LEU A 225 -25.40 14.69 -14.66
C LEU A 225 -24.67 15.94 -14.18
N GLY A 226 -24.66 17.01 -14.97
CA GLY A 226 -23.97 18.25 -14.62
C GLY A 226 -23.38 18.97 -15.81
N VAL A 227 -22.43 19.84 -15.53
CA VAL A 227 -21.74 20.70 -16.48
C VAL A 227 -20.26 20.31 -16.57
N SER A 228 -19.68 20.46 -17.76
CA SER A 228 -18.24 20.30 -18.00
C SER A 228 -17.74 21.34 -18.95
N PHE A 229 -16.45 21.65 -18.93
CA PHE A 229 -15.84 22.44 -19.99
C PHE A 229 -15.85 21.68 -21.34
N VAL A 230 -16.01 22.39 -22.43
CA VAL A 230 -15.79 21.87 -23.79
C VAL A 230 -14.30 21.67 -24.00
N ASP A 231 -13.51 22.63 -23.54
CA ASP A 231 -12.06 22.59 -23.54
C ASP A 231 -11.50 22.62 -22.11
N GLU A 232 -10.87 21.54 -21.68
CA GLU A 232 -10.23 21.41 -20.36
C GLU A 232 -8.95 22.27 -20.22
N GLY A 233 -8.33 22.69 -21.32
CA GLY A 233 -7.19 23.62 -21.29
C GLY A 233 -7.58 24.98 -20.70
N LEU A 234 -8.80 25.43 -20.97
CA LEU A 234 -9.36 26.63 -20.33
C LEU A 234 -9.52 26.48 -18.83
N ALA A 235 -9.99 25.31 -18.36
CA ALA A 235 -10.10 25.04 -16.94
C ALA A 235 -8.72 25.08 -16.26
N GLU A 236 -7.69 24.53 -16.89
CA GLU A 236 -6.32 24.54 -16.38
C GLU A 236 -5.77 25.98 -16.28
N THR A 237 -6.04 26.83 -17.28
CA THR A 237 -5.63 28.25 -17.27
C THR A 237 -6.29 29.00 -16.13
N LEU A 238 -7.61 28.88 -15.98
CA LEU A 238 -8.36 29.51 -14.89
C LEU A 238 -7.91 29.09 -13.50
N ARG A 239 -7.55 27.82 -13.35
CA ARG A 239 -7.00 27.28 -12.08
C ARG A 239 -5.64 27.87 -11.75
N ARG A 240 -4.75 28.01 -12.74
CA ARG A 240 -3.42 28.61 -12.54
C ARG A 240 -3.49 30.10 -12.14
N GLU A 241 -4.50 30.79 -12.60
CA GLU A 241 -4.73 32.21 -12.29
C GLU A 241 -5.39 32.42 -10.91
N THR A 242 -5.89 31.35 -10.28
CA THR A 242 -6.56 31.45 -8.97
C THR A 242 -5.53 31.51 -7.85
N GLU A 243 -5.72 32.44 -6.93
CA GLU A 243 -4.85 32.61 -5.75
C GLU A 243 -4.89 31.38 -4.81
N SER A 244 -3.75 31.06 -4.21
CA SER A 244 -3.64 29.88 -3.31
C SER A 244 -4.59 29.95 -2.12
N ALA A 245 -4.87 31.15 -1.60
CA ALA A 245 -5.81 31.35 -0.50
C ALA A 245 -7.25 31.01 -0.89
N ASP A 246 -7.64 31.36 -2.13
CA ASP A 246 -8.96 31.00 -2.67
C ASP A 246 -9.08 29.51 -2.92
N LEU A 247 -8.02 28.87 -3.41
CA LEU A 247 -7.97 27.41 -3.58
C LEU A 247 -8.26 26.72 -2.26
N LEU A 248 -7.51 27.02 -1.20
CA LEU A 248 -7.69 26.42 0.14
C LEU A 248 -9.13 26.64 0.65
N ARG A 249 -9.66 27.87 0.52
CA ARG A 249 -10.99 28.22 0.99
C ARG A 249 -12.07 27.47 0.26
N VAL A 250 -12.01 27.43 -1.07
CA VAL A 250 -13.02 26.76 -1.92
C VAL A 250 -13.02 25.26 -1.70
N HIS A 251 -11.85 24.63 -1.69
CA HIS A 251 -11.74 23.19 -1.44
C HIS A 251 -12.19 22.82 -0.01
N GLY A 252 -11.80 23.60 1.00
CA GLY A 252 -12.23 23.37 2.40
C GLY A 252 -13.74 23.53 2.60
N HIS A 253 -14.36 24.54 1.96
CA HIS A 253 -15.81 24.70 1.96
C HIS A 253 -16.49 23.48 1.33
N LEU A 254 -16.02 23.05 0.17
CA LEU A 254 -16.63 21.93 -0.54
C LEU A 254 -16.50 20.59 0.22
N VAL A 255 -15.33 20.32 0.80
CA VAL A 255 -15.13 19.12 1.67
C VAL A 255 -16.16 19.16 2.81
N THR A 256 -16.27 20.29 3.50
CA THR A 256 -17.20 20.44 4.63
C THR A 256 -18.65 20.24 4.18
N TRP A 257 -19.04 20.81 3.04
CA TRP A 257 -20.38 20.66 2.50
C TRP A 257 -20.69 19.22 2.08
N LEU A 258 -19.78 18.54 1.37
CA LEU A 258 -19.95 17.15 0.96
C LEU A 258 -20.05 16.21 2.17
N MET A 259 -19.22 16.41 3.20
CA MET A 259 -19.29 15.61 4.43
C MET A 259 -20.63 15.83 5.18
N ARG A 260 -21.14 17.04 5.23
CA ARG A 260 -22.47 17.33 5.79
C ARG A 260 -23.61 16.69 4.99
N SER A 261 -23.46 16.58 3.68
CA SER A 261 -24.42 15.96 2.77
C SER A 261 -24.36 14.42 2.77
N ALA A 262 -23.42 13.81 3.50
CA ALA A 262 -23.23 12.37 3.55
C ALA A 262 -24.53 11.58 3.88
N PRO A 263 -25.41 12.01 4.82
CA PRO A 263 -26.67 11.34 5.09
C PRO A 263 -27.61 11.26 3.87
N ASP A 264 -27.65 12.32 3.05
CA ASP A 264 -28.51 12.41 1.85
C ASP A 264 -27.98 11.54 0.70
N MET A 265 -26.67 11.27 0.70
CA MET A 265 -26.01 10.43 -0.30
C MET A 265 -26.02 8.93 0.08
N ARG A 266 -26.57 8.55 1.22
CA ARG A 266 -26.57 7.17 1.70
C ARG A 266 -27.22 6.21 0.69
N HIS A 267 -26.51 5.14 0.32
CA HIS A 267 -26.97 4.09 -0.59
C HIS A 267 -26.26 2.76 -0.29
N PRO A 268 -26.98 1.60 -0.40
CA PRO A 268 -26.37 0.29 -0.13
C PRO A 268 -25.15 -0.07 -0.99
N GLU A 269 -25.06 0.45 -2.20
CA GLU A 269 -23.93 0.26 -3.11
C GLU A 269 -22.92 1.43 -3.09
N GLY A 270 -22.99 2.31 -2.08
CA GLY A 270 -22.14 3.49 -1.92
C GLY A 270 -22.68 4.73 -2.61
N TRP A 271 -22.12 5.89 -2.25
CA TRP A 271 -22.56 7.22 -2.71
C TRP A 271 -22.66 7.37 -4.22
N ALA A 272 -21.74 6.75 -4.98
CA ALA A 272 -21.73 6.84 -6.44
C ALA A 272 -23.06 6.39 -7.10
N ARG A 273 -23.91 5.63 -6.39
CA ARG A 273 -25.24 5.20 -6.85
C ARG A 273 -26.37 6.14 -6.45
N ARG A 274 -26.09 7.16 -5.64
CA ARG A 274 -27.09 8.11 -5.14
C ARG A 274 -27.25 9.37 -6.04
N GLY A 275 -27.00 9.25 -7.31
CA GLY A 275 -27.13 10.36 -8.24
C GLY A 275 -25.85 11.16 -8.46
N ALA A 276 -25.96 12.30 -9.15
CA ALA A 276 -24.81 13.05 -9.63
C ALA A 276 -23.92 13.59 -8.52
N VAL A 277 -24.51 14.13 -7.44
CA VAL A 277 -23.75 14.64 -6.28
C VAL A 277 -23.02 13.51 -5.56
N GLY A 278 -23.67 12.36 -5.38
CA GLY A 278 -23.03 11.19 -4.74
C GLY A 278 -21.87 10.64 -5.58
N LEU A 279 -22.03 10.58 -6.90
CA LEU A 279 -20.96 10.19 -7.81
C LEU A 279 -19.77 11.16 -7.75
N TYR A 280 -20.06 12.47 -7.74
CA TYR A 280 -19.05 13.51 -7.60
C TYR A 280 -18.29 13.39 -6.27
N ALA A 281 -19.01 13.20 -5.16
CA ALA A 281 -18.42 13.05 -3.84
C ALA A 281 -17.51 11.80 -3.75
N ALA A 282 -18.01 10.67 -4.21
CA ALA A 282 -17.23 9.42 -4.22
C ALA A 282 -15.92 9.56 -5.01
N THR A 283 -15.94 10.32 -6.11
CA THR A 283 -14.80 10.46 -7.02
C THR A 283 -13.84 11.57 -6.59
N GLY A 284 -14.36 12.72 -6.11
CA GLY A 284 -13.59 13.95 -5.95
C GLY A 284 -13.28 14.35 -4.52
N LEU A 285 -14.04 13.86 -3.50
CA LEU A 285 -13.88 14.33 -2.12
C LEU A 285 -12.46 14.15 -1.58
N ALA A 286 -11.85 12.99 -1.83
CA ALA A 286 -10.48 12.71 -1.39
C ALA A 286 -9.48 13.74 -1.96
N MET A 287 -9.60 14.05 -3.26
CA MET A 287 -8.71 15.01 -3.92
C MET A 287 -8.98 16.44 -3.43
N HIS A 288 -10.24 16.83 -3.24
CA HIS A 288 -10.57 18.11 -2.61
C HIS A 288 -9.98 18.24 -1.22
N ALA A 289 -10.02 17.16 -0.41
CA ALA A 289 -9.44 17.15 0.91
C ALA A 289 -7.90 17.30 0.89
N VAL A 290 -7.23 16.73 -0.11
CA VAL A 290 -5.80 16.98 -0.34
C VAL A 290 -5.53 18.46 -0.59
N GLN A 291 -6.30 19.08 -1.48
CA GLN A 291 -6.15 20.50 -1.80
C GLN A 291 -6.49 21.42 -0.62
N ALA A 292 -7.39 20.99 0.25
CA ALA A 292 -7.76 21.70 1.48
C ALA A 292 -6.79 21.46 2.66
N GLY A 293 -5.86 20.51 2.54
CA GLY A 293 -4.98 20.10 3.65
C GLY A 293 -5.68 19.28 4.75
N THR A 294 -6.89 18.76 4.49
CA THR A 294 -7.73 18.03 5.46
C THR A 294 -7.85 16.53 5.16
N TYR A 295 -7.02 16.01 4.28
CA TYR A 295 -7.10 14.60 3.86
C TYR A 295 -6.96 13.62 5.03
N GLY A 296 -6.09 13.92 6.01
CA GLY A 296 -5.94 13.11 7.21
C GLY A 296 -7.22 12.98 8.04
N GLU A 297 -8.08 14.02 8.05
CA GLU A 297 -9.38 14.00 8.72
C GLU A 297 -10.37 13.09 7.97
N VAL A 298 -10.39 13.18 6.64
CA VAL A 298 -11.20 12.31 5.78
C VAL A 298 -10.84 10.84 5.98
N LEU A 299 -9.56 10.52 6.12
CA LEU A 299 -9.10 9.14 6.32
C LEU A 299 -9.50 8.53 7.68
N ARG A 300 -9.87 9.36 8.67
CA ARG A 300 -10.35 8.91 9.98
C ARG A 300 -11.88 8.77 10.06
N ASP A 301 -12.61 9.29 9.10
CA ASP A 301 -14.08 9.15 9.08
C ASP A 301 -14.50 7.85 8.37
N GLY A 302 -14.82 6.82 9.16
CA GLY A 302 -15.24 5.50 8.66
C GLY A 302 -16.43 5.55 7.71
N ARG A 303 -17.36 6.52 7.90
CA ARG A 303 -18.50 6.70 7.01
C ARG A 303 -18.07 7.20 5.65
N VAL A 304 -17.15 8.11 5.62
CA VAL A 304 -16.63 8.69 4.37
C VAL A 304 -15.80 7.67 3.61
N ILE A 305 -14.80 7.06 4.25
CA ILE A 305 -13.91 6.10 3.58
C ILE A 305 -14.65 4.88 3.03
N ALA A 306 -15.71 4.41 3.71
CA ALA A 306 -16.55 3.32 3.22
C ALA A 306 -17.24 3.64 1.88
N ASN A 307 -17.34 4.91 1.51
CA ASN A 307 -18.01 5.38 0.29
C ASN A 307 -17.02 5.90 -0.78
N LEU A 308 -15.73 5.97 -0.47
CA LEU A 308 -14.68 6.36 -1.42
C LEU A 308 -14.08 5.11 -2.09
N PRO A 309 -14.03 5.04 -3.43
CA PRO A 309 -13.38 3.94 -4.14
C PRO A 309 -11.90 3.81 -3.75
N GLN A 310 -11.39 2.57 -3.77
CA GLN A 310 -9.98 2.29 -3.53
C GLN A 310 -9.07 3.19 -4.39
N THR A 311 -9.38 3.31 -5.67
CA THR A 311 -8.61 4.13 -6.62
C THR A 311 -8.63 5.63 -6.31
N ALA A 312 -9.74 6.15 -5.74
CA ALA A 312 -9.81 7.56 -5.35
C ALA A 312 -8.92 7.85 -4.13
N LEU A 313 -8.88 6.94 -3.15
CA LEU A 313 -7.97 7.05 -2.01
C LEU A 313 -6.50 6.98 -2.44
N MET A 314 -6.17 6.06 -3.35
CA MET A 314 -4.81 5.90 -3.87
C MET A 314 -4.33 7.12 -4.65
N ASP A 315 -5.17 7.65 -5.55
CA ASP A 315 -4.86 8.81 -6.39
C ASP A 315 -4.68 10.09 -5.55
N ALA A 316 -5.55 10.29 -4.57
CA ALA A 316 -5.44 11.39 -3.62
C ALA A 316 -4.17 11.29 -2.76
N ALA A 317 -3.87 10.09 -2.23
CA ALA A 317 -2.66 9.86 -1.45
C ALA A 317 -1.39 10.19 -2.22
N ARG A 318 -1.35 9.87 -3.52
CA ARG A 318 -0.23 10.19 -4.41
C ARG A 318 -0.01 11.70 -4.58
N SER A 319 -1.09 12.49 -4.47
CA SER A 319 -1.05 13.94 -4.66
C SER A 319 -0.55 14.72 -3.44
N ILE A 320 -0.39 14.09 -2.28
CA ILE A 320 0.04 14.77 -1.03
C ILE A 320 1.55 15.05 -1.00
N THR A 321 2.33 14.66 -1.94
CA THR A 321 3.76 14.59 -1.86
C THR A 321 4.28 13.15 -1.60
N PHE A 322 5.56 12.99 -1.37
CA PHE A 322 6.24 11.69 -1.35
C PHE A 322 5.93 10.78 -0.13
N ARG A 323 5.02 11.16 0.76
CA ARG A 323 4.73 10.37 1.97
C ARG A 323 3.23 10.11 2.12
N ILE A 324 2.85 8.86 1.95
CA ILE A 324 1.49 8.41 2.22
C ILE A 324 1.37 8.18 3.73
N PRO A 325 0.30 8.68 4.37
CA PRO A 325 0.06 8.39 5.77
C PRO A 325 -0.07 6.87 6.00
N GLY A 326 0.82 6.30 6.81
CA GLY A 326 0.75 4.91 7.24
C GLY A 326 -0.44 4.64 8.17
N ASN A 327 -0.80 3.37 8.35
CA ASN A 327 -1.92 2.94 9.19
C ASN A 327 -3.26 3.63 8.87
N THR A 328 -3.48 4.00 7.62
CA THR A 328 -4.69 4.66 7.13
C THR A 328 -5.33 3.90 6.00
N ALA A 329 -6.60 4.19 5.72
CA ALA A 329 -7.32 3.62 4.58
C ALA A 329 -6.62 3.86 3.22
N ALA A 330 -5.86 4.95 3.06
CA ALA A 330 -5.07 5.21 1.86
C ALA A 330 -3.88 4.26 1.75
N SER A 331 -3.17 4.02 2.83
CA SER A 331 -2.08 3.04 2.92
C SER A 331 -2.60 1.63 2.60
N ASP A 332 -3.73 1.25 3.22
CA ASP A 332 -4.38 -0.02 2.95
C ASP A 332 -4.77 -0.19 1.49
N ALA A 333 -5.34 0.86 0.90
CA ALA A 333 -5.74 0.86 -0.50
C ALA A 333 -4.56 0.52 -1.41
N ILE A 334 -3.39 1.13 -1.17
CA ILE A 334 -2.19 0.93 -1.98
C ILE A 334 -1.60 -0.46 -1.78
N HIS A 335 -1.44 -0.91 -0.54
CA HIS A 335 -0.86 -2.21 -0.26
C HIS A 335 -1.75 -3.36 -0.71
N LEU A 336 -3.06 -3.30 -0.45
CA LEU A 336 -4.02 -4.29 -0.92
C LEU A 336 -4.06 -4.35 -2.44
N TRP A 337 -3.99 -3.18 -3.13
CA TRP A 337 -3.85 -3.13 -4.59
C TRP A 337 -2.58 -3.86 -5.06
N GLY A 338 -1.44 -3.60 -4.44
CA GLY A 338 -0.17 -4.28 -4.74
C GLY A 338 -0.24 -5.80 -4.52
N TRP A 339 -1.03 -6.24 -3.55
CA TRP A 339 -1.28 -7.66 -3.29
C TRP A 339 -2.28 -8.29 -4.26
N GLY A 340 -2.92 -7.49 -5.12
CA GLY A 340 -3.92 -7.94 -6.09
C GLY A 340 -5.34 -7.97 -5.53
N VAL A 341 -5.58 -7.37 -4.37
CA VAL A 341 -6.92 -7.14 -3.82
C VAL A 341 -7.46 -5.87 -4.45
N THR A 342 -8.22 -6.03 -5.53
CA THR A 342 -8.81 -4.95 -6.34
C THR A 342 -10.32 -5.14 -6.46
N PRO A 343 -11.09 -4.90 -5.38
CA PRO A 343 -12.53 -5.12 -5.36
C PRO A 343 -13.25 -4.36 -6.48
N ARG A 344 -14.16 -5.03 -7.18
CA ARG A 344 -14.93 -4.43 -8.28
C ARG A 344 -16.08 -3.56 -7.78
N HIS A 345 -16.57 -3.85 -6.57
CA HIS A 345 -17.74 -3.21 -5.97
C HIS A 345 -17.34 -2.44 -4.72
N GLN A 346 -17.96 -1.28 -4.54
CA GLN A 346 -17.75 -0.45 -3.35
C GLN A 346 -18.11 -1.20 -2.05
N THR A 347 -19.10 -2.06 -2.11
CA THR A 347 -19.55 -2.89 -1.00
C THR A 347 -18.45 -3.83 -0.49
N GLU A 348 -17.76 -4.50 -1.40
CA GLU A 348 -16.64 -5.37 -1.07
C GLU A 348 -15.44 -4.58 -0.54
N TRP A 349 -15.13 -3.43 -1.17
CA TRP A 349 -14.08 -2.54 -0.69
C TRP A 349 -14.34 -2.06 0.74
N ALA A 350 -15.57 -1.69 1.05
CA ALA A 350 -15.97 -1.30 2.42
C ALA A 350 -15.80 -2.45 3.42
N SER A 351 -16.06 -3.71 3.02
CA SER A 351 -15.76 -4.88 3.86
C SER A 351 -14.26 -5.03 4.13
N TRP A 352 -13.40 -4.81 3.15
CA TRP A 352 -11.95 -4.79 3.35
C TRP A 352 -11.51 -3.69 4.30
N LEU A 353 -12.07 -2.47 4.18
CA LEU A 353 -11.79 -1.37 5.11
C LEU A 353 -12.23 -1.70 6.54
N HIS A 354 -13.39 -2.36 6.70
CA HIS A 354 -13.85 -2.85 7.99
C HIS A 354 -12.87 -3.85 8.61
N LEU A 355 -12.36 -4.80 7.83
CA LEU A 355 -11.33 -5.74 8.27
C LEU A 355 -10.04 -5.03 8.68
N MET A 356 -9.60 -4.04 7.90
CA MET A 356 -8.39 -3.28 8.21
C MET A 356 -8.51 -2.51 9.52
N ALA A 357 -9.66 -1.89 9.77
CA ALA A 357 -9.93 -1.20 11.03
C ALA A 357 -9.87 -2.17 12.22
N LEU A 358 -10.55 -3.33 12.12
CA LEU A 358 -10.48 -4.38 13.16
C LEU A 358 -9.06 -4.90 13.37
N SER A 359 -8.30 -5.10 12.31
CA SER A 359 -6.91 -5.58 12.41
C SER A 359 -5.98 -4.61 13.17
N ARG A 360 -6.40 -3.34 13.30
CA ARG A 360 -5.69 -2.28 14.05
C ARG A 360 -6.28 -2.00 15.43
N ASP A 361 -7.30 -2.77 15.86
CA ASP A 361 -8.12 -2.49 17.05
C ASP A 361 -8.85 -1.15 17.01
N ASP A 362 -9.05 -0.57 15.81
CA ASP A 362 -9.84 0.63 15.62
C ASP A 362 -11.34 0.27 15.55
N LEU A 363 -11.88 -0.13 16.70
CA LEU A 363 -13.27 -0.60 16.81
C LEU A 363 -14.28 0.52 16.50
N GLU A 364 -13.93 1.76 16.74
CA GLU A 364 -14.77 2.91 16.43
C GLU A 364 -14.93 3.06 14.93
N VAL A 365 -13.84 3.13 14.18
CA VAL A 365 -13.88 3.22 12.71
C VAL A 365 -14.56 2.00 12.11
N ALA A 366 -14.28 0.78 12.60
CA ALA A 366 -14.95 -0.44 12.14
C ALA A 366 -16.47 -0.36 12.32
N SER A 367 -16.96 0.07 13.49
CA SER A 367 -18.38 0.25 13.77
C SER A 367 -19.01 1.31 12.87
N VAL A 368 -18.32 2.41 12.62
CA VAL A 368 -18.80 3.49 11.73
C VAL A 368 -18.87 3.01 10.28
N ILE A 369 -17.90 2.22 9.81
CA ILE A 369 -17.96 1.59 8.48
C ILE A 369 -19.17 0.68 8.37
N ALA A 370 -19.39 -0.21 9.35
CA ALA A 370 -20.52 -1.14 9.36
C ALA A 370 -21.89 -0.41 9.35
N SER A 371 -21.96 0.79 9.93
CA SER A 371 -23.17 1.63 9.96
C SER A 371 -23.24 2.71 8.88
N SER A 372 -22.27 2.76 7.96
CA SER A 372 -22.15 3.79 6.92
C SER A 372 -23.32 3.86 5.94
N GLY A 373 -24.05 2.76 5.81
CA GLY A 373 -25.15 2.59 4.85
C GLY A 373 -24.75 1.77 3.62
N VAL A 374 -23.47 1.47 3.46
CA VAL A 374 -23.00 0.52 2.45
C VAL A 374 -23.31 -0.90 2.92
N ALA A 375 -23.91 -1.72 2.06
CA ALA A 375 -24.23 -3.11 2.35
C ALA A 375 -22.95 -3.97 2.23
N LEU A 376 -22.38 -4.35 3.35
CA LEU A 376 -21.19 -5.18 3.37
C LEU A 376 -21.55 -6.62 2.99
N PRO A 377 -20.96 -7.21 1.93
CA PRO A 377 -21.19 -8.61 1.56
C PRO A 377 -20.63 -9.59 2.61
N TRP A 378 -19.69 -9.15 3.40
CA TRP A 378 -19.16 -9.85 4.57
C TRP A 378 -18.64 -8.84 5.58
N GLN A 379 -18.60 -9.22 6.84
CA GLN A 379 -18.04 -8.42 7.92
C GLN A 379 -17.00 -9.25 8.65
N ALA A 380 -15.85 -8.66 8.95
CA ALA A 380 -14.89 -9.27 9.84
C ALA A 380 -15.50 -9.33 11.24
N LYS A 381 -15.42 -10.49 11.87
CA LYS A 381 -15.89 -10.72 13.23
C LYS A 381 -14.79 -10.42 14.24
N TRP A 382 -13.60 -10.89 13.94
CA TRP A 382 -12.35 -10.62 14.63
C TRP A 382 -11.18 -10.82 13.69
N ALA A 383 -10.03 -10.25 14.03
CA ALA A 383 -8.82 -10.34 13.23
C ALA A 383 -7.57 -10.37 14.12
N HIS A 384 -6.80 -11.42 14.00
CA HIS A 384 -5.41 -11.53 14.44
C HIS A 384 -4.53 -11.56 13.21
N TRP A 385 -4.47 -10.44 12.51
CA TRP A 385 -3.91 -10.37 11.18
C TRP A 385 -3.12 -9.08 11.02
N ARG A 386 -1.90 -9.20 10.51
CA ARG A 386 -1.06 -8.02 10.26
C ARG A 386 -1.66 -7.22 9.08
N PRO A 387 -2.18 -6.02 9.34
CA PRO A 387 -2.65 -5.18 8.24
C PRO A 387 -1.49 -4.76 7.36
N PRO A 388 -1.72 -4.47 6.06
CA PRO A 388 -0.70 -3.90 5.19
C PRO A 388 -0.13 -2.62 5.79
N GLY A 389 1.20 -2.49 5.81
CA GLY A 389 1.85 -1.35 6.45
C GLY A 389 1.78 -1.32 7.98
N GLY A 390 1.32 -2.40 8.62
CA GLY A 390 1.38 -2.57 10.06
C GLY A 390 2.76 -3.05 10.51
N TYR A 391 3.47 -2.22 11.27
CA TYR A 391 4.86 -2.46 11.68
C TYR A 391 5.01 -2.52 13.20
N HIS A 392 3.99 -2.95 13.91
CA HIS A 392 4.05 -3.06 15.35
C HIS A 392 4.26 -4.52 15.77
N ALA A 393 4.97 -4.78 16.87
CA ALA A 393 5.23 -6.12 17.38
C ALA A 393 3.94 -6.93 17.58
N ARG A 394 2.86 -6.30 18.04
CA ARG A 394 1.54 -6.92 18.21
C ARG A 394 1.00 -7.57 16.93
N PHE A 395 1.37 -7.06 15.74
CA PHE A 395 0.93 -7.59 14.46
C PHE A 395 1.71 -8.84 14.02
N LEU A 396 2.75 -9.23 14.72
CA LEU A 396 3.49 -10.47 14.48
C LEU A 396 2.81 -11.68 15.11
N GLN A 397 1.89 -11.47 16.04
CA GLN A 397 1.10 -12.52 16.66
C GLN A 397 -0.27 -12.64 16.00
N PRO A 398 -0.78 -13.84 15.82
CA PRO A 398 -0.19 -15.13 16.17
C PRO A 398 0.88 -15.66 15.19
N GLY A 399 1.25 -14.95 14.13
CA GLY A 399 2.29 -15.32 13.17
C GLY A 399 1.75 -16.09 11.95
N LYS A 400 2.61 -16.82 11.26
CA LYS A 400 2.28 -17.57 10.03
C LYS A 400 1.52 -18.85 10.34
N PHE A 401 0.51 -19.14 9.51
CA PHE A 401 -0.26 -20.39 9.57
C PHE A 401 -0.01 -21.25 8.34
N ALA A 402 0.25 -22.51 8.57
CA ALA A 402 0.38 -23.52 7.52
C ALA A 402 -0.97 -24.20 7.21
N ALA A 403 -1.86 -24.33 8.20
CA ALA A 403 -3.16 -24.97 8.03
C ALA A 403 -4.14 -24.64 9.18
N LEU A 404 -5.42 -24.85 8.92
CA LEU A 404 -6.52 -24.76 9.88
C LEU A 404 -7.34 -26.04 9.90
N THR A 405 -7.93 -26.37 11.03
CA THR A 405 -8.93 -27.43 11.13
C THR A 405 -9.94 -27.14 12.25
N GLU A 406 -11.17 -27.62 12.07
CA GLU A 406 -12.18 -27.55 13.12
C GLU A 406 -11.88 -28.58 14.23
N VAL A 407 -11.99 -28.13 15.47
CA VAL A 407 -11.86 -28.98 16.65
C VAL A 407 -12.91 -28.57 17.68
N ARG A 408 -13.11 -29.42 18.68
CA ARG A 408 -13.87 -29.06 19.88
C ARG A 408 -12.93 -29.03 21.06
N TRP A 409 -12.92 -27.90 21.74
CA TRP A 409 -12.21 -27.73 23.00
C TRP A 409 -13.20 -27.69 24.16
N GLN A 410 -13.13 -28.65 25.07
CA GLN A 410 -14.09 -28.80 26.16
C GLN A 410 -15.55 -28.79 25.67
N GLY A 411 -15.80 -29.43 24.53
CA GLY A 411 -17.13 -29.52 23.91
C GLY A 411 -17.59 -28.29 23.13
N ARG A 412 -16.84 -27.18 23.13
CA ARG A 412 -17.15 -25.97 22.35
C ARG A 412 -16.55 -26.05 20.95
N PRO A 413 -17.23 -25.51 19.93
CA PRO A 413 -16.68 -25.39 18.59
C PRO A 413 -15.52 -24.38 18.62
N THR A 414 -14.36 -24.83 18.18
CA THR A 414 -13.10 -24.07 18.13
C THR A 414 -12.34 -24.39 16.86
N ILE A 415 -11.30 -23.66 16.59
CA ILE A 415 -10.37 -23.95 15.51
C ILE A 415 -8.98 -24.25 16.06
N ALA A 416 -8.33 -25.23 15.47
CA ALA A 416 -6.91 -25.46 15.64
C ALA A 416 -6.16 -24.90 14.43
N GLY A 417 -5.17 -24.07 14.70
CA GLY A 417 -4.24 -23.54 13.70
C GLY A 417 -2.86 -24.13 13.88
N LEU A 418 -2.27 -24.58 12.77
CA LEU A 418 -0.88 -24.98 12.70
C LEU A 418 -0.01 -23.78 12.38
N GLN A 419 0.67 -23.27 13.37
CA GLN A 419 1.56 -22.12 13.26
C GLN A 419 2.99 -22.54 12.94
N GLN A 420 3.65 -21.75 12.12
CA GLN A 420 5.06 -21.87 11.86
C GLN A 420 5.79 -20.73 12.58
N ARG A 421 6.71 -21.08 13.47
CA ARG A 421 7.54 -20.12 14.22
C ARG A 421 9.00 -20.41 13.98
N THR A 422 9.80 -19.38 13.93
CA THR A 422 11.25 -19.50 13.92
C THR A 422 11.73 -19.37 15.37
N VAL A 423 12.29 -20.46 15.90
CA VAL A 423 12.86 -20.52 17.25
C VAL A 423 14.33 -20.88 17.10
N ASN A 424 15.23 -20.04 17.59
CA ASN A 424 16.69 -20.24 17.49
C ASN A 424 17.19 -20.49 16.05
N GLY A 425 16.56 -19.85 15.06
CA GLY A 425 16.91 -20.03 13.64
C GLY A 425 16.31 -21.27 12.97
N GLU A 426 15.62 -22.14 13.71
CA GLU A 426 14.93 -23.32 13.20
C GLU A 426 13.43 -23.08 13.08
N GLN A 427 12.82 -23.58 12.01
CA GLN A 427 11.38 -23.51 11.84
C GLN A 427 10.70 -24.66 12.59
N GLN A 428 9.90 -24.29 13.57
CA GLN A 428 9.12 -25.23 14.38
C GLN A 428 7.63 -25.05 14.15
N LEU A 429 6.88 -26.11 14.31
CA LEU A 429 5.43 -26.13 14.13
C LEU A 429 4.74 -26.19 15.48
N TYR A 430 3.80 -25.28 15.71
CA TYR A 430 3.00 -25.19 16.92
C TYR A 430 1.51 -25.31 16.63
N VAL A 431 0.78 -25.91 17.53
CA VAL A 431 -0.69 -25.96 17.49
C VAL A 431 -1.26 -25.04 18.56
N SER A 432 -2.14 -24.17 18.16
CA SER A 432 -2.91 -23.32 19.07
C SER A 432 -4.41 -23.41 18.74
N ILE A 433 -5.24 -23.20 19.76
CA ILE A 433 -6.68 -23.31 19.68
C ILE A 433 -7.30 -21.94 19.92
N TRP A 434 -8.25 -21.55 19.05
CA TRP A 434 -9.01 -20.29 19.17
C TRP A 434 -10.50 -20.56 19.21
N ASP A 435 -11.20 -19.76 20.00
CA ASP A 435 -12.65 -19.69 19.97
C ASP A 435 -13.12 -19.06 18.65
N VAL A 436 -14.05 -19.71 17.96
CA VAL A 436 -14.55 -19.25 16.66
C VAL A 436 -15.37 -17.97 16.79
N GLU A 437 -16.09 -17.82 17.91
CA GLU A 437 -17.02 -16.71 18.10
C GLU A 437 -16.31 -15.43 18.52
N THR A 438 -15.31 -15.54 19.38
CA THR A 438 -14.63 -14.37 19.97
C THR A 438 -13.25 -14.13 19.39
N GLY A 439 -12.60 -15.14 18.81
CA GLY A 439 -11.22 -15.07 18.39
C GLY A 439 -10.21 -15.24 19.52
N ASP A 440 -10.69 -15.49 20.75
CA ASP A 440 -9.80 -15.66 21.90
C ASP A 440 -8.93 -16.90 21.75
N HIS A 441 -7.65 -16.76 22.09
CA HIS A 441 -6.73 -17.87 22.22
C HIS A 441 -7.08 -18.65 23.49
N VAL A 442 -7.52 -19.90 23.34
CA VAL A 442 -8.04 -20.70 24.46
C VAL A 442 -7.08 -21.79 24.93
N ALA A 443 -6.15 -22.24 24.09
CA ALA A 443 -5.20 -23.27 24.46
C ALA A 443 -3.98 -23.31 23.52
N GLY A 444 -2.83 -23.77 24.01
CA GLY A 444 -1.55 -23.78 23.34
C GLY A 444 -0.74 -22.49 23.59
N PRO A 445 0.31 -22.19 22.81
CA PRO A 445 0.88 -23.02 21.74
C PRO A 445 1.58 -24.28 22.28
N TRP A 446 1.38 -25.40 21.61
CA TRP A 446 2.13 -26.63 21.92
C TRP A 446 2.97 -27.01 20.71
N GLU A 447 4.16 -27.51 20.93
CA GLU A 447 4.88 -28.14 19.83
C GLU A 447 4.01 -29.21 19.19
N TYR A 448 4.09 -29.30 17.88
CA TYR A 448 3.20 -30.16 17.10
C TYR A 448 3.14 -31.62 17.56
N ASP A 449 4.28 -32.19 18.00
CA ASP A 449 4.41 -33.58 18.45
C ASP A 449 4.18 -33.74 19.99
N GLU A 450 4.02 -32.63 20.73
CA GLU A 450 4.04 -32.62 22.20
C GLU A 450 2.77 -32.07 22.86
N ILE A 451 1.60 -32.17 22.20
CA ILE A 451 0.33 -31.78 22.85
C ILE A 451 0.23 -32.54 24.19
N PRO A 452 0.18 -31.84 25.33
CA PRO A 452 0.19 -32.44 26.64
C PRO A 452 -0.95 -33.47 26.82
N GLN A 453 -0.65 -34.58 27.52
CA GLN A 453 -1.61 -35.70 27.63
C GLN A 453 -2.90 -35.28 28.34
N GLU A 454 -2.82 -34.36 29.31
CA GLU A 454 -3.95 -33.80 30.03
C GLU A 454 -4.92 -33.05 29.09
N HIS A 455 -4.42 -32.42 28.06
CA HIS A 455 -5.22 -31.66 27.11
C HIS A 455 -5.78 -32.49 25.95
N ARG A 456 -5.29 -33.71 25.75
CA ARG A 456 -5.79 -34.60 24.69
C ARG A 456 -7.24 -35.04 24.92
N ALA A 457 -7.70 -35.05 26.16
CA ALA A 457 -9.08 -35.37 26.52
C ALA A 457 -10.03 -34.23 26.23
N ASP A 458 -9.56 -32.97 26.32
CA ASP A 458 -10.31 -31.76 26.06
C ASP A 458 -10.45 -31.45 24.56
N LEU A 459 -9.59 -32.04 23.72
CA LEU A 459 -9.48 -31.76 22.30
C LEU A 459 -10.11 -32.88 21.46
N THR A 460 -11.21 -32.61 20.79
CA THR A 460 -11.87 -33.53 19.86
C THR A 460 -11.74 -33.03 18.44
N TRP A 461 -11.06 -33.77 17.59
CA TRP A 461 -10.88 -33.46 16.17
C TRP A 461 -12.17 -33.79 15.40
N THR A 462 -12.80 -32.80 14.79
CA THR A 462 -14.08 -32.96 14.07
C THR A 462 -13.89 -33.34 12.61
N ALA A 463 -12.72 -33.11 12.04
CA ALA A 463 -12.44 -33.46 10.66
C ALA A 463 -12.35 -34.98 10.49
N SER A 464 -13.39 -35.53 9.85
CA SER A 464 -13.58 -36.85 9.30
C SER A 464 -14.04 -38.00 10.21
N SER A 465 -15.18 -38.47 9.89
CA SER A 465 -15.66 -39.87 9.83
C SER A 465 -14.59 -40.97 10.00
N GLY A 466 -14.08 -41.16 11.20
CA GLY A 466 -13.20 -42.27 11.50
C GLY A 466 -12.82 -42.33 12.97
N ASN A 467 -13.39 -43.27 13.67
CA ASN A 467 -13.22 -43.59 15.08
C ASN A 467 -11.88 -43.24 15.73
N GLY A 468 -11.92 -42.44 16.76
CA GLY A 468 -11.10 -42.51 17.96
C GLY A 468 -9.62 -42.23 17.84
N SER A 469 -9.12 -41.37 18.73
CA SER A 469 -7.70 -41.18 19.08
C SER A 469 -6.74 -40.98 17.89
N ALA A 470 -6.60 -39.78 17.44
CA ALA A 470 -5.63 -39.48 16.40
C ALA A 470 -4.19 -39.55 16.94
N ALA A 471 -3.43 -40.50 16.45
CA ALA A 471 -1.99 -40.49 16.59
C ALA A 471 -1.36 -39.27 15.87
N PRO A 472 -0.19 -38.77 16.26
CA PRO A 472 0.49 -37.62 15.65
C PRO A 472 0.58 -37.63 14.11
N ALA A 473 0.73 -38.84 13.51
CA ALA A 473 0.73 -39.03 12.06
C ALA A 473 -0.58 -38.59 11.38
N ARG A 474 -1.70 -38.70 12.05
CA ARG A 474 -3.02 -38.33 11.51
C ARG A 474 -3.30 -36.84 11.59
N VAL A 475 -2.73 -36.17 12.58
CA VAL A 475 -2.76 -34.68 12.63
C VAL A 475 -2.01 -34.11 11.42
N ARG A 476 -0.86 -34.68 11.02
CA ARG A 476 -0.17 -34.33 9.78
C ARG A 476 -1.03 -34.53 8.53
N GLU A 477 -1.79 -35.61 8.45
CA GLU A 477 -2.69 -35.88 7.33
C GLU A 477 -3.86 -34.88 7.29
N LEU A 478 -4.42 -34.50 8.45
CA LEU A 478 -5.49 -33.51 8.55
C LEU A 478 -5.02 -32.15 8.10
N PHE A 479 -3.84 -31.73 8.53
CA PHE A 479 -3.24 -30.49 8.07
C PHE A 479 -2.72 -30.56 6.62
N ALA A 480 -2.28 -31.73 6.15
CA ALA A 480 -1.89 -31.92 4.75
C ALA A 480 -3.08 -31.82 3.79
N ALA A 481 -4.28 -32.24 4.21
CA ALA A 481 -5.50 -32.09 3.44
C ALA A 481 -5.92 -30.64 3.28
N SER A 482 -5.52 -29.75 4.22
CA SER A 482 -5.73 -28.30 4.17
C SER A 482 -4.52 -27.54 3.61
N SER A 483 -3.51 -28.24 3.05
CA SER A 483 -2.34 -27.61 2.44
C SER A 483 -2.73 -26.60 1.38
N PRO A 484 -1.99 -25.49 1.26
CA PRO A 484 -2.30 -24.43 0.34
C PRO A 484 -2.49 -24.97 -1.07
N ARG A 485 -3.62 -24.68 -1.68
CA ARG A 485 -3.75 -24.89 -3.12
C ARG A 485 -2.62 -24.08 -3.75
N ARG A 486 -1.77 -24.71 -4.52
CA ARG A 486 -0.69 -24.07 -5.31
C ARG A 486 -1.22 -23.09 -6.36
N ASP A 487 -2.50 -22.77 -6.30
CA ASP A 487 -3.13 -21.78 -7.14
C ASP A 487 -2.66 -20.39 -6.65
N ASN A 488 -1.97 -19.65 -7.50
CA ASN A 488 -1.37 -18.34 -7.24
C ASN A 488 -2.39 -17.25 -6.79
N ARG A 489 -3.65 -17.61 -6.61
CA ARG A 489 -4.75 -16.71 -6.30
C ARG A 489 -4.84 -16.30 -4.83
N ALA A 490 -4.24 -17.04 -3.93
CA ALA A 490 -4.45 -16.87 -2.48
C ALA A 490 -3.17 -16.48 -1.73
N PHE A 491 -2.39 -15.52 -2.27
CA PHE A 491 -1.17 -15.08 -1.59
C PHE A 491 -1.44 -14.49 -0.20
N VAL A 492 -2.54 -13.76 -0.03
CA VAL A 492 -2.90 -13.09 1.24
C VAL A 492 -3.42 -14.11 2.25
N LEU A 493 -4.09 -15.17 1.79
CA LEU A 493 -4.77 -16.18 2.61
C LEU A 493 -4.59 -17.57 2.00
N PRO A 494 -3.37 -18.14 2.04
CA PRO A 494 -3.02 -19.37 1.36
C PRO A 494 -3.71 -20.62 1.92
N CYS A 495 -4.15 -20.61 3.19
CA CYS A 495 -4.88 -21.72 3.76
C CYS A 495 -6.29 -21.84 3.18
N ALA A 496 -6.76 -23.08 3.00
CA ALA A 496 -8.14 -23.31 2.61
C ALA A 496 -9.08 -22.68 3.66
N PRO A 497 -10.14 -21.94 3.25
CA PRO A 497 -11.10 -21.38 4.20
C PRO A 497 -11.81 -22.48 4.99
N LEU A 498 -12.00 -22.23 6.28
CA LEU A 498 -12.66 -23.17 7.20
C LEU A 498 -14.00 -22.57 7.64
N ALA A 499 -15.11 -23.18 7.23
CA ALA A 499 -16.45 -22.77 7.65
C ALA A 499 -16.81 -23.53 8.96
N VAL A 500 -17.16 -22.76 9.99
CA VAL A 500 -17.64 -23.27 11.29
C VAL A 500 -18.90 -22.52 11.70
N GLY A 501 -20.05 -23.15 11.57
CA GLY A 501 -21.34 -22.47 11.75
C GLY A 501 -21.60 -21.44 10.65
N ASP A 502 -21.85 -20.18 11.03
CA ASP A 502 -22.04 -19.04 10.13
C ASP A 502 -20.77 -18.18 9.96
N VAL A 503 -19.66 -18.63 10.54
CA VAL A 503 -18.37 -17.97 10.48
C VAL A 503 -17.44 -18.72 9.52
N VAL A 504 -16.65 -17.97 8.77
CA VAL A 504 -15.60 -18.53 7.94
C VAL A 504 -14.26 -17.95 8.36
N VAL A 505 -13.32 -18.84 8.67
CA VAL A 505 -12.00 -18.50 9.15
C VAL A 505 -10.99 -18.70 8.02
N PHE A 506 -10.14 -17.70 7.84
CA PHE A 506 -9.03 -17.71 6.90
C PHE A 506 -7.72 -17.51 7.65
N ALA A 507 -6.68 -18.10 7.13
CA ALA A 507 -5.34 -17.96 7.70
C ALA A 507 -4.26 -17.97 6.62
N GLY A 508 -3.12 -17.42 6.96
CA GLY A 508 -1.95 -17.35 6.06
C GLY A 508 -0.73 -16.72 6.70
N ASP A 509 0.13 -16.18 5.88
CA ASP A 509 1.41 -15.61 6.32
C ASP A 509 1.26 -14.39 7.24
N LEU A 510 0.12 -13.70 7.16
CA LEU A 510 -0.15 -12.48 7.92
C LEU A 510 -0.99 -12.74 9.18
N GLY A 511 -1.35 -13.99 9.45
CA GLY A 511 -2.17 -14.33 10.60
C GLY A 511 -3.49 -14.98 10.25
N LEU A 512 -4.53 -14.65 11.00
CA LEU A 512 -5.80 -15.36 11.05
C LEU A 512 -6.94 -14.35 11.18
N ILE A 513 -8.01 -14.55 10.39
CA ILE A 513 -9.21 -13.72 10.41
C ILE A 513 -10.47 -14.57 10.38
N ALA A 514 -11.53 -14.07 10.99
CA ALA A 514 -12.85 -14.63 10.86
C ALA A 514 -13.80 -13.62 10.25
N ILE A 515 -14.59 -14.07 9.30
CA ILE A 515 -15.63 -13.25 8.67
C ILE A 515 -17.00 -13.91 8.80
N LYS A 516 -18.02 -13.09 8.83
CA LYS A 516 -19.41 -13.49 8.69
C LYS A 516 -19.92 -13.00 7.33
N PRO A 517 -20.18 -13.91 6.37
CA PRO A 517 -20.83 -13.57 5.12
C PRO A 517 -22.26 -13.07 5.36
N ALA A 518 -22.74 -12.16 4.52
CA ALA A 518 -24.14 -11.81 4.47
C ALA A 518 -24.96 -12.97 3.85
N ASP A 519 -26.25 -13.03 4.17
CA ASP A 519 -27.13 -14.11 3.69
C ASP A 519 -27.10 -14.21 2.15
N GLY A 520 -26.82 -15.41 1.65
CA GLY A 520 -26.79 -15.70 0.22
C GLY A 520 -25.54 -15.22 -0.53
N VAL A 521 -24.54 -14.71 0.16
CA VAL A 521 -23.26 -14.31 -0.44
C VAL A 521 -22.33 -15.52 -0.50
N ASP A 522 -21.86 -15.84 -1.70
CA ASP A 522 -20.79 -16.80 -1.89
C ASP A 522 -19.42 -16.12 -1.65
N ILE A 523 -18.63 -16.73 -0.80
CA ILE A 523 -17.27 -16.27 -0.47
C ILE A 523 -16.19 -17.15 -1.11
N ALA A 524 -16.52 -17.99 -2.08
CA ALA A 524 -15.57 -18.88 -2.74
C ALA A 524 -14.38 -18.09 -3.35
N ASP A 525 -14.64 -16.85 -3.78
CA ASP A 525 -13.65 -15.94 -4.36
C ASP A 525 -13.03 -14.96 -3.34
N PHE A 526 -13.34 -15.11 -2.04
CA PHE A 526 -12.74 -14.25 -1.01
C PHE A 526 -11.22 -14.35 -1.03
N GLY A 527 -10.58 -13.20 -1.08
CA GLY A 527 -9.11 -13.11 -1.18
C GLY A 527 -8.55 -13.54 -2.53
N ALA A 528 -9.40 -13.75 -3.55
CA ALA A 528 -8.95 -14.01 -4.91
C ALA A 528 -8.06 -12.86 -5.39
N ARG A 529 -6.87 -13.22 -5.90
CA ARG A 529 -5.89 -12.25 -6.35
C ARG A 529 -6.12 -11.92 -7.81
N LEU A 530 -6.51 -10.69 -8.08
CA LEU A 530 -6.54 -10.14 -9.43
C LEU A 530 -5.41 -9.12 -9.57
N ARG A 531 -4.29 -9.52 -10.15
CA ARG A 531 -3.20 -8.56 -10.41
C ARG A 531 -3.71 -7.41 -11.27
N PRO A 532 -3.46 -6.15 -10.86
CA PRO A 532 -3.77 -5.00 -11.69
C PRO A 532 -3.04 -5.11 -13.03
N LEU A 533 -3.73 -4.82 -14.11
CA LEU A 533 -3.15 -4.82 -15.46
C LEU A 533 -2.07 -3.76 -15.60
N SER A 534 -2.26 -2.65 -14.93
CA SER A 534 -1.35 -1.50 -14.89
C SER A 534 -0.11 -1.69 -14.01
N GLY A 535 -0.01 -2.81 -13.30
CA GLY A 535 1.07 -3.07 -12.34
C GLY A 535 0.88 -2.38 -10.98
N ASP A 536 1.88 -2.50 -10.12
CA ASP A 536 1.84 -1.98 -8.76
C ASP A 536 1.90 -0.46 -8.71
N TYR A 537 1.39 0.13 -7.62
CA TYR A 537 1.50 1.56 -7.28
C TYR A 537 2.86 1.85 -6.63
N THR A 538 3.95 1.39 -7.25
CA THR A 538 5.31 1.40 -6.69
C THR A 538 5.89 2.80 -6.41
N ASP A 539 5.26 3.85 -6.97
CA ASP A 539 5.71 5.24 -6.75
C ASP A 539 5.06 5.93 -5.55
N ALA A 540 4.19 5.22 -4.89
CA ALA A 540 3.58 5.68 -3.69
C ALA A 540 4.63 5.76 -2.60
N GLY A 541 5.56 6.48 -2.43
CA GLY A 541 6.63 6.59 -1.42
C GLY A 541 6.46 5.75 -0.14
N PRO A 542 7.43 5.65 0.72
CA PRO A 542 7.32 4.80 1.90
C PRO A 542 6.14 5.24 2.76
N CYS A 543 5.22 4.31 3.02
CA CYS A 543 4.18 4.50 4.02
C CYS A 543 4.83 4.47 5.39
N ARG A 544 4.94 5.61 6.03
CA ARG A 544 5.36 5.65 7.43
C ARG A 544 4.14 5.44 8.31
N PRO A 545 4.17 4.53 9.29
CA PRO A 545 3.13 4.51 10.31
C PRO A 545 3.04 5.89 10.97
N ILE A 546 1.88 6.53 10.92
CA ILE A 546 1.64 7.71 11.74
C ILE A 546 1.49 7.19 13.16
N ASP A 547 2.30 7.66 14.08
CA ASP A 547 2.17 7.37 15.52
C ASP A 547 2.32 5.88 15.91
N ALA A 548 3.21 5.11 15.27
CA ALA A 548 3.64 3.85 15.86
C ALA A 548 4.52 4.18 17.08
N PRO A 549 4.07 3.96 18.32
CA PRO A 549 4.90 4.19 19.48
C PRO A 549 6.12 3.28 19.46
N ALA A 550 7.20 3.68 20.11
CA ALA A 550 8.30 2.76 20.38
C ALA A 550 7.76 1.52 21.10
N PRO A 551 8.32 0.30 20.84
CA PRO A 551 7.86 -0.92 21.50
C PRO A 551 7.87 -0.76 23.02
N SER A 552 6.76 -1.11 23.65
CA SER A 552 6.63 -1.17 25.10
C SER A 552 7.30 -2.43 25.67
N HIS A 553 7.40 -2.50 26.98
CA HIS A 553 7.85 -3.72 27.66
C HIS A 553 6.97 -4.95 27.29
N GLU A 554 5.66 -4.77 27.22
CA GLU A 554 4.72 -5.81 26.79
C GLU A 554 4.96 -6.25 25.34
N ASP A 555 5.30 -5.32 24.45
CA ASP A 555 5.68 -5.63 23.08
C ASP A 555 6.97 -6.45 23.01
N LEU A 556 7.94 -6.18 23.89
CA LEU A 556 9.18 -6.94 23.96
C LEU A 556 8.91 -8.37 24.45
N ILE A 557 8.05 -8.53 25.46
CA ILE A 557 7.59 -9.86 25.93
C ILE A 557 6.87 -10.58 24.80
N THR A 558 5.98 -9.90 24.08
CA THR A 558 5.27 -10.47 22.94
C THR A 558 6.22 -10.90 21.82
N LEU A 559 7.27 -10.13 21.59
CA LEU A 559 8.22 -10.35 20.51
C LEU A 559 9.18 -11.49 20.79
N PHE A 560 9.73 -11.57 22.02
CA PHE A 560 10.75 -12.51 22.41
C PHE A 560 10.18 -13.72 23.17
N GLY A 561 9.10 -13.57 23.89
CA GLY A 561 8.53 -14.54 24.82
C GLY A 561 9.00 -14.29 26.26
N GLU A 562 8.12 -14.44 27.23
CA GLU A 562 8.44 -14.24 28.65
C GLU A 562 9.55 -15.21 29.13
N ASP A 563 9.49 -16.46 28.68
CA ASP A 563 10.48 -17.49 29.02
C ASP A 563 11.88 -17.25 28.43
N LEU A 564 12.02 -16.29 27.50
CA LEU A 564 13.28 -15.93 26.86
C LEU A 564 13.88 -14.61 27.39
N LEU A 565 13.29 -14.05 28.43
CA LEU A 565 13.79 -12.85 29.12
C LEU A 565 14.42 -13.30 30.43
N TYR A 566 15.68 -13.02 30.60
CA TYR A 566 16.44 -13.44 31.79
C TYR A 566 16.88 -12.23 32.60
N PRO A 567 16.11 -11.84 33.63
CA PRO A 567 16.57 -10.86 34.64
C PRO A 567 17.88 -11.31 35.26
N ILE A 568 18.76 -10.37 35.54
CA ILE A 568 20.08 -10.68 36.14
C ILE A 568 19.96 -10.50 37.64
N GLU A 569 20.38 -11.53 38.40
CA GLU A 569 20.35 -11.48 39.83
C GLU A 569 21.37 -10.49 40.40
N VAL A 570 21.07 -9.88 41.54
CA VAL A 570 21.92 -8.80 42.12
C VAL A 570 23.36 -9.33 42.39
N GLU A 571 23.50 -10.59 42.73
CA GLU A 571 24.75 -11.23 43.03
C GLU A 571 25.66 -11.43 41.81
N ASP A 572 25.07 -11.41 40.61
CA ASP A 572 25.79 -11.64 39.34
C ASP A 572 26.24 -10.32 38.70
N PHE A 573 25.93 -9.17 39.30
CA PHE A 573 26.36 -7.91 38.77
C PHE A 573 27.82 -7.58 39.02
N PRO A 574 28.58 -7.25 37.97
CA PRO A 574 29.94 -6.73 38.14
C PRO A 574 29.94 -5.42 38.93
N ASP A 575 30.80 -5.32 39.95
CA ASP A 575 30.93 -4.09 40.76
C ASP A 575 31.21 -2.83 39.94
N ARG A 576 31.91 -2.99 38.83
CA ARG A 576 32.37 -1.92 37.94
C ARG A 576 31.32 -1.52 36.89
N LEU A 577 30.21 -2.21 36.76
CA LEU A 577 29.05 -1.77 35.98
C LEU A 577 28.25 -0.80 36.84
N THR A 578 28.58 0.47 36.73
CA THR A 578 28.10 1.52 37.67
C THR A 578 26.92 2.35 37.12
N HIS A 579 26.60 2.22 35.82
CA HIS A 579 25.49 2.96 35.23
C HIS A 579 24.14 2.51 35.79
N ALA A 580 23.47 3.39 36.55
CA ALA A 580 22.30 3.04 37.37
C ALA A 580 21.12 2.54 36.49
N ALA A 581 20.77 3.26 35.41
CA ALA A 581 19.65 2.88 34.54
C ALA A 581 19.87 1.53 33.86
N THR A 582 21.11 1.21 33.45
CA THR A 582 21.45 -0.10 32.89
C THR A 582 21.27 -1.21 33.92
N ARG A 583 21.70 -0.98 35.17
CA ARG A 583 21.52 -1.97 36.26
C ARG A 583 20.05 -2.22 36.58
N GLU A 584 19.26 -1.16 36.68
CA GLU A 584 17.81 -1.23 36.91
C GLU A 584 17.12 -2.04 35.81
N LEU A 585 17.40 -1.73 34.55
CA LEU A 585 16.84 -2.44 33.39
C LEU A 585 17.21 -3.94 33.40
N LEU A 586 18.46 -4.27 33.70
CA LEU A 586 18.91 -5.66 33.75
C LEU A 586 18.31 -6.44 34.92
N LEU A 587 18.01 -5.79 36.04
CA LEU A 587 17.31 -6.39 37.18
C LEU A 587 15.84 -6.64 36.89
N ASP A 588 15.17 -5.66 36.30
CA ASP A 588 13.72 -5.70 36.14
C ASP A 588 13.30 -6.48 34.87
N PHE A 589 14.10 -6.38 33.82
CA PHE A 589 13.76 -6.93 32.50
C PHE A 589 14.76 -8.00 32.04
N GLY A 590 16.06 -7.77 32.30
CA GLY A 590 17.12 -8.64 31.84
C GLY A 590 17.50 -8.47 30.39
N LEU A 591 18.04 -9.53 29.78
CA LEU A 591 18.41 -9.61 28.39
C LEU A 591 17.58 -10.67 27.68
N PRO A 592 17.02 -10.39 26.50
CA PRO A 592 16.32 -11.41 25.73
C PRO A 592 17.33 -12.43 25.17
N TYR A 593 17.02 -13.70 25.32
CA TYR A 593 17.78 -14.75 24.64
C TYR A 593 17.44 -14.73 23.15
N MET A 594 18.41 -14.38 22.33
CA MET A 594 18.26 -14.32 20.89
C MET A 594 19.39 -15.01 20.16
N ASN A 595 19.04 -15.75 19.14
CA ASN A 595 19.97 -16.33 18.18
C ASN A 595 19.42 -16.16 16.76
N GLU A 596 19.37 -14.91 16.29
CA GLU A 596 18.83 -14.56 14.98
C GLU A 596 19.97 -14.42 13.97
N GLY A 597 20.40 -15.59 13.43
CA GLY A 597 21.52 -15.66 12.50
C GLY A 597 21.37 -14.80 11.26
N ALA A 598 20.14 -14.67 10.74
CA ALA A 598 19.85 -13.81 9.61
C ALA A 598 20.11 -12.33 9.89
N MET A 599 20.03 -11.89 11.15
CA MET A 599 20.34 -10.52 11.58
C MET A 599 21.80 -10.38 12.06
N GLY A 600 22.58 -11.45 12.05
CA GLY A 600 23.94 -11.44 12.55
C GLY A 600 24.05 -11.30 14.08
N LEU A 601 22.92 -11.37 14.82
CA LEU A 601 22.88 -11.38 16.29
C LEU A 601 23.09 -12.80 16.80
N PHE A 602 24.21 -13.08 17.42
CA PHE A 602 24.60 -14.39 17.97
C PHE A 602 25.40 -14.27 19.23
N PRO A 603 25.23 -15.29 20.05
CA PRO A 603 24.08 -15.41 20.88
C PRO A 603 24.01 -14.15 21.71
N PHE A 604 22.83 -13.63 21.89
CA PHE A 604 22.56 -12.45 22.70
C PHE A 604 21.82 -12.92 23.94
N GLY A 605 22.23 -12.44 25.11
CA GLY A 605 21.63 -12.89 26.35
C GLY A 605 21.95 -14.34 26.76
N ASN A 606 22.93 -15.00 26.17
CA ASN A 606 23.26 -16.39 26.47
C ASN A 606 24.40 -16.50 27.49
N TRP A 607 24.12 -17.10 28.63
CA TRP A 607 25.09 -17.34 29.73
C TRP A 607 26.30 -18.17 29.31
N GLU A 608 26.18 -19.06 28.32
CA GLU A 608 27.27 -19.87 27.83
C GLU A 608 28.40 -19.08 27.20
N ILE A 609 28.15 -17.82 26.80
CA ILE A 609 29.15 -16.93 26.21
C ILE A 609 29.71 -15.90 27.20
N GLY A 610 29.39 -16.02 28.49
CA GLY A 610 29.88 -15.13 29.54
C GLY A 610 29.19 -13.76 29.50
N ILE A 611 27.88 -13.73 29.76
CA ILE A 611 27.15 -12.47 29.92
C ILE A 611 27.74 -11.67 31.08
N LEU A 612 27.92 -10.38 30.85
CA LEU A 612 28.57 -9.42 31.72
C LEU A 612 30.03 -9.76 32.11
N ASP A 613 30.66 -10.70 31.40
CA ASP A 613 32.12 -10.88 31.50
C ASP A 613 32.81 -9.57 31.04
N GLU A 614 33.75 -9.13 31.87
CA GLU A 614 34.57 -7.96 31.57
C GLU A 614 35.57 -8.26 30.45
N LEU A 615 35.62 -7.40 29.44
CA LEU A 615 36.67 -7.46 28.43
C LEU A 615 38.03 -7.14 29.09
N PRO A 616 39.03 -8.03 28.96
CA PRO A 616 40.29 -7.83 29.64
C PRO A 616 41.10 -6.64 29.14
N SER A 617 40.92 -6.27 27.89
CA SER A 617 41.54 -5.08 27.25
C SER A 617 40.80 -4.71 25.97
N TRP A 618 40.90 -3.45 25.54
CA TRP A 618 40.48 -3.05 24.19
C TRP A 618 41.39 -3.75 23.18
N PRO A 619 40.84 -4.26 22.06
CA PRO A 619 41.65 -5.01 21.09
C PRO A 619 42.76 -4.17 20.48
N GLU A 620 43.96 -4.76 20.34
CA GLU A 620 45.10 -4.10 19.67
C GLU A 620 44.83 -3.85 18.20
N GLY A 621 45.18 -2.66 17.71
CA GLY A 621 45.01 -2.29 16.31
C GLY A 621 43.63 -1.76 15.94
N ILE A 622 42.73 -1.60 16.91
CA ILE A 622 41.44 -0.96 16.75
C ILE A 622 41.47 0.43 17.36
N ASP A 623 40.93 1.40 16.64
CA ASP A 623 40.89 2.79 17.12
C ASP A 623 40.23 2.86 18.50
N PRO A 624 40.80 3.61 19.44
CA PRO A 624 40.23 3.79 20.76
C PRO A 624 38.87 4.50 20.69
N VAL A 625 37.92 4.06 21.51
CA VAL A 625 36.64 4.72 21.67
C VAL A 625 36.72 5.82 22.73
N PRO A 626 35.81 6.82 22.72
CA PRO A 626 35.70 7.80 23.80
C PRO A 626 35.44 7.21 25.16
N GLU A 627 34.73 6.08 25.20
CA GLU A 627 34.38 5.32 26.40
C GLU A 627 35.63 4.72 27.05
N SER A 628 35.71 4.83 28.36
CA SER A 628 36.90 4.40 29.10
C SER A 628 36.83 2.97 29.63
N GLY A 629 35.67 2.31 29.50
CA GLY A 629 35.46 1.00 30.13
C GLY A 629 35.38 1.05 31.66
N PRO A 630 35.28 -0.07 32.34
CA PRO A 630 35.33 -1.44 31.78
C PRO A 630 34.15 -1.79 30.88
N PHE A 631 34.40 -2.69 29.92
CA PHE A 631 33.39 -3.11 28.98
C PHE A 631 32.87 -4.49 29.32
N PHE A 632 31.55 -4.66 29.39
CA PHE A 632 30.88 -5.90 29.76
C PHE A 632 30.15 -6.52 28.57
N GLN A 633 30.46 -7.76 28.25
CA GLN A 633 29.90 -8.45 27.11
C GLN A 633 28.45 -8.81 27.33
N ILE A 634 27.57 -8.51 26.33
CA ILE A 634 26.13 -8.88 26.33
C ILE A 634 25.74 -9.78 25.15
N GLY A 635 26.64 -9.95 24.18
CA GLY A 635 26.36 -10.79 23.02
C GLY A 635 27.39 -10.66 21.94
N LYS A 636 27.05 -11.15 20.74
CA LYS A 636 27.81 -10.98 19.52
C LYS A 636 26.92 -10.43 18.39
N TRP A 637 27.44 -9.56 17.58
CA TRP A 637 26.73 -9.05 16.43
C TRP A 637 27.67 -8.85 15.25
N MET A 638 27.30 -9.40 14.08
CA MET A 638 28.06 -9.28 12.83
C MET A 638 29.56 -9.54 13.00
N GLY A 639 29.91 -10.66 13.64
CA GLY A 639 31.28 -11.05 13.89
C GLY A 639 32.02 -10.26 14.98
N GLY A 640 31.39 -9.25 15.59
CA GLY A 640 31.93 -8.49 16.72
C GLY A 640 31.28 -8.87 18.05
N LYS A 641 31.91 -8.46 19.17
CA LYS A 641 31.29 -8.53 20.49
C LYS A 641 30.40 -7.30 20.73
N LEU A 642 29.22 -7.52 21.28
CA LEU A 642 28.42 -6.45 21.87
C LEU A 642 28.82 -6.28 23.33
N VAL A 643 29.12 -5.04 23.71
CA VAL A 643 29.54 -4.72 25.07
C VAL A 643 28.83 -3.48 25.58
N ILE A 644 28.67 -3.42 26.90
CA ILE A 644 28.21 -2.21 27.60
C ILE A 644 29.41 -1.53 28.25
N ASP A 645 29.55 -0.24 28.07
CA ASP A 645 30.49 0.57 28.87
C ASP A 645 29.93 0.76 30.28
N GLY A 646 30.64 0.30 31.29
CA GLY A 646 30.16 0.27 32.66
C GLY A 646 29.75 1.60 33.24
N PRO A 647 30.52 2.70 33.04
CA PRO A 647 30.19 4.03 33.52
C PRO A 647 29.07 4.75 32.78
N THR A 648 29.01 4.63 31.43
CA THR A 648 28.09 5.41 30.61
C THR A 648 26.83 4.66 30.23
N GLY A 649 26.87 3.32 30.22
CA GLY A 649 25.77 2.47 29.74
C GLY A 649 25.67 2.41 28.21
N HIS A 650 26.59 3.01 27.46
CA HIS A 650 26.63 2.93 26.02
C HIS A 650 26.82 1.51 25.54
N VAL A 651 26.12 1.12 24.49
CA VAL A 651 26.28 -0.19 23.86
C VAL A 651 27.20 -0.02 22.64
N LEU A 652 28.29 -0.76 22.62
CA LEU A 652 29.33 -0.70 21.58
C LEU A 652 29.46 -2.04 20.89
N ARG A 653 29.89 -2.01 19.64
CA ARG A 653 30.34 -3.20 18.91
C ARG A 653 31.87 -3.21 18.82
N VAL A 654 32.46 -4.27 19.30
CA VAL A 654 33.92 -4.48 19.28
C VAL A 654 34.24 -5.58 18.28
N PRO A 655 35.00 -5.31 17.20
CA PRO A 655 35.37 -6.36 16.25
C PRO A 655 36.27 -7.40 16.89
N THR A 656 36.14 -8.64 16.42
CA THR A 656 36.98 -9.75 16.86
C THR A 656 37.97 -10.21 15.82
N GLU A 657 37.83 -9.71 14.56
CA GLU A 657 38.67 -10.09 13.44
C GLU A 657 39.17 -8.84 12.69
N PRO A 658 40.39 -8.86 12.17
CA PRO A 658 40.92 -7.80 11.32
C PRO A 658 40.07 -7.61 10.05
N GLY A 659 39.89 -6.37 9.62
CA GLY A 659 39.10 -6.04 8.41
C GLY A 659 37.63 -5.71 8.66
N GLN A 660 37.16 -5.82 9.90
CA GLN A 660 35.83 -5.38 10.31
C GLN A 660 35.85 -4.02 11.03
N ASP A 661 36.94 -3.31 10.90
CA ASP A 661 37.24 -2.07 11.64
C ASP A 661 36.28 -0.94 11.29
N HIS A 662 35.74 -0.94 10.07
CA HIS A 662 34.76 0.05 9.61
C HIS A 662 33.41 0.01 10.37
N LEU A 663 33.15 -1.07 11.13
CA LEU A 663 31.99 -1.22 11.99
C LEU A 663 32.34 -1.14 13.49
N ALA A 664 33.61 -0.84 13.80
CA ALA A 664 34.11 -0.93 15.15
C ALA A 664 33.98 0.36 15.95
N GLY A 665 33.80 0.19 17.24
CA GLY A 665 34.07 1.20 18.25
C GLY A 665 33.09 2.36 18.33
N LEU A 666 32.12 2.45 17.43
CA LEU A 666 31.08 3.45 17.49
C LEU A 666 29.94 2.96 18.38
N PRO A 667 29.29 3.84 19.15
CA PRO A 667 28.12 3.43 19.92
C PRO A 667 27.06 2.90 18.95
N VAL A 668 26.61 1.68 19.21
CA VAL A 668 25.49 1.07 18.51
C VAL A 668 24.19 1.67 19.06
N ALA A 669 24.22 2.05 20.34
CA ALA A 669 23.19 2.82 21.01
C ALA A 669 23.77 3.55 22.25
N HIS A 670 23.20 4.71 22.60
CA HIS A 670 23.62 5.49 23.76
C HIS A 670 23.05 5.00 25.09
N SER A 671 22.25 3.93 25.09
CA SER A 671 21.81 3.25 26.29
C SER A 671 21.38 1.82 25.99
N LEU A 672 21.33 0.96 26.99
CA LEU A 672 20.80 -0.41 26.84
C LEU A 672 19.30 -0.38 26.49
N GLU A 673 18.54 0.54 27.08
CA GLU A 673 17.11 0.71 26.75
C GLU A 673 16.89 1.06 25.29
N ALA A 674 17.62 2.07 24.77
CA ALA A 674 17.58 2.44 23.36
C ALA A 674 17.99 1.24 22.48
N PHE A 675 19.03 0.51 22.82
CA PHE A 675 19.47 -0.66 22.10
C PHE A 675 18.39 -1.75 22.02
N LEU A 676 17.75 -2.10 23.14
CA LEU A 676 16.68 -3.12 23.17
C LEU A 676 15.46 -2.67 22.36
N THR A 677 15.09 -1.39 22.44
CA THR A 677 14.03 -0.80 21.63
C THR A 677 14.36 -0.89 20.14
N MET A 678 15.60 -0.57 19.76
CA MET A 678 16.06 -0.66 18.39
C MET A 678 16.08 -2.12 17.89
N VAL A 679 16.53 -3.06 18.72
CA VAL A 679 16.48 -4.50 18.41
C VAL A 679 15.03 -4.95 18.18
N ALA A 680 14.10 -4.52 19.04
CA ALA A 680 12.69 -4.87 18.89
C ALA A 680 12.10 -4.33 17.58
N LEU A 681 12.38 -3.06 17.24
CA LEU A 681 11.97 -2.46 15.97
C LEU A 681 12.57 -3.19 14.78
N PHE A 682 13.83 -3.54 14.86
CA PHE A 682 14.55 -4.25 13.81
C PHE A 682 13.99 -5.66 13.59
N VAL A 683 13.77 -6.43 14.66
CA VAL A 683 13.19 -7.79 14.61
C VAL A 683 11.75 -7.72 14.06
N THR A 684 10.97 -6.76 14.53
CA THR A 684 9.60 -6.52 14.03
C THR A 684 9.61 -6.23 12.53
N GLY A 685 10.48 -5.34 12.10
CA GLY A 685 10.65 -5.00 10.69
C GLY A 685 11.10 -6.19 9.86
N TRP A 686 12.09 -6.93 10.33
CA TRP A 686 12.61 -8.12 9.65
C TRP A 686 11.53 -9.18 9.46
N ARG A 687 10.81 -9.55 10.53
CA ARG A 687 9.73 -10.54 10.47
C ARG A 687 8.56 -10.05 9.61
N SER A 688 8.25 -8.76 9.64
CA SER A 688 7.25 -8.15 8.76
C SER A 688 7.69 -8.22 7.30
N ARG A 689 8.95 -7.94 6.99
CA ARG A 689 9.54 -8.05 5.66
C ARG A 689 9.51 -9.49 5.14
N ASP A 690 9.85 -10.46 6.00
CA ASP A 690 9.82 -11.89 5.63
C ASP A 690 8.40 -12.38 5.32
N SER A 691 7.37 -11.80 5.96
CA SER A 691 5.97 -12.09 5.67
C SER A 691 5.40 -11.27 4.49
N ALA A 692 6.11 -10.26 4.00
CA ALA A 692 5.67 -9.49 2.83
C ALA A 692 5.88 -10.29 1.53
N PRO A 693 5.06 -10.03 0.48
CA PRO A 693 5.18 -10.71 -0.80
C PRO A 693 6.59 -10.63 -1.38
N PRO A 694 7.15 -11.76 -1.87
CA PRO A 694 8.44 -11.72 -2.56
C PRO A 694 8.41 -10.74 -3.74
N ALA A 695 9.46 -9.93 -3.88
CA ALA A 695 9.58 -8.90 -4.92
C ALA A 695 8.50 -7.81 -4.88
N SER A 696 7.85 -7.61 -3.72
CA SER A 696 6.96 -6.47 -3.53
C SER A 696 7.75 -5.22 -3.10
N SER A 697 7.26 -4.05 -3.50
CA SER A 697 7.77 -2.76 -3.00
C SER A 697 7.62 -2.61 -1.47
N GLU A 698 6.74 -3.40 -0.87
CA GLU A 698 6.53 -3.42 0.58
C GLU A 698 7.79 -3.84 1.34
N ARG A 699 8.56 -4.82 0.85
CA ARG A 699 9.82 -5.23 1.47
C ARG A 699 10.83 -4.09 1.56
N GLU A 700 10.97 -3.36 0.47
CA GLU A 700 11.86 -2.20 0.42
C GLU A 700 11.37 -1.07 1.34
N GLN A 701 10.07 -0.81 1.35
CA GLN A 701 9.44 0.18 2.22
C GLN A 701 9.63 -0.14 3.71
N ILE A 702 9.46 -1.41 4.10
CA ILE A 702 9.71 -1.87 5.48
C ILE A 702 11.17 -1.59 5.87
N SER A 703 12.13 -1.88 5.00
CA SER A 703 13.54 -1.61 5.28
C SER A 703 13.81 -0.13 5.54
N TYR A 704 13.30 0.76 4.69
CA TYR A 704 13.41 2.21 4.89
C TYR A 704 12.71 2.68 6.16
N TRP A 705 11.54 2.13 6.45
CA TRP A 705 10.79 2.47 7.66
C TRP A 705 11.58 2.07 8.92
N VAL A 706 12.13 0.86 8.96
CA VAL A 706 12.93 0.37 10.10
C VAL A 706 14.10 1.30 10.36
N LEU A 707 14.88 1.65 9.32
CA LEU A 707 16.02 2.57 9.48
C LEU A 707 15.59 3.94 10.02
N GLY A 708 14.49 4.49 9.51
CA GLY A 708 13.93 5.74 10.03
C GLY A 708 13.50 5.65 11.49
N ALA A 709 12.87 4.54 11.89
CA ALA A 709 12.44 4.31 13.25
C ALA A 709 13.62 4.14 14.23
N LEU A 710 14.69 3.46 13.80
CA LEU A 710 15.91 3.33 14.59
C LEU A 710 16.56 4.70 14.87
N ALA A 711 16.66 5.55 13.82
CA ALA A 711 17.21 6.89 13.97
C ALA A 711 16.35 7.80 14.87
N GLU A 712 15.04 7.55 14.99
CA GLU A 712 14.17 8.28 15.93
C GLU A 712 14.37 7.86 17.38
N VAL A 713 14.73 6.62 17.63
CA VAL A 713 15.05 6.12 18.98
C VAL A 713 16.42 6.64 19.42
N ASP A 714 17.40 6.56 18.55
CA ASP A 714 18.79 7.01 18.81
C ASP A 714 19.41 7.53 17.51
N GLU A 715 19.47 8.86 17.35
CA GLU A 715 19.93 9.50 16.12
C GLU A 715 21.34 9.03 15.70
N THR A 716 22.26 8.95 16.66
CA THR A 716 23.64 8.53 16.38
C THR A 716 23.76 7.01 16.23
N GLY A 717 23.13 6.26 17.11
CA GLY A 717 23.15 4.79 17.10
C GLY A 717 22.40 4.22 15.90
N GLY A 718 21.24 4.79 15.56
CA GLY A 718 20.39 4.34 14.45
C GLY A 718 21.03 4.51 13.07
N ASP A 719 21.88 5.53 12.90
CA ASP A 719 22.60 5.79 11.65
C ASP A 719 23.84 4.91 11.45
N GLN A 720 24.17 4.03 12.43
CA GLN A 720 25.34 3.18 12.31
C GLN A 720 25.22 2.17 11.17
N PRO A 721 26.29 1.95 10.39
CA PRO A 721 26.29 1.02 9.25
C PRO A 721 25.89 -0.40 9.60
N ALA A 722 26.09 -0.82 10.86
CA ALA A 722 25.72 -2.14 11.33
C ALA A 722 24.23 -2.44 11.18
N TRP A 723 23.34 -1.47 11.44
CA TRP A 723 21.90 -1.62 11.28
C TRP A 723 21.49 -1.68 9.79
N SER A 724 22.07 -0.83 8.96
CA SER A 724 21.71 -0.77 7.54
C SER A 724 22.24 -1.95 6.75
N TYR A 725 23.41 -2.50 7.12
CA TYR A 725 24.06 -3.59 6.40
C TYR A 725 23.17 -4.82 6.24
N VAL A 726 22.53 -5.26 7.32
CA VAL A 726 21.66 -6.46 7.30
C VAL A 726 20.41 -6.24 6.46
N LEU A 727 19.81 -5.04 6.50
CA LEU A 727 18.58 -4.73 5.75
C LEU A 727 18.79 -4.61 4.24
N HIS A 728 20.00 -4.27 3.80
CA HIS A 728 20.31 -4.06 2.38
C HIS A 728 20.96 -5.27 1.70
N ASN A 729 21.59 -6.17 2.46
CA ASN A 729 22.37 -7.29 1.89
C ASN A 729 21.64 -8.65 1.94
N THR A 730 20.38 -8.67 2.33
CA THR A 730 19.48 -9.84 2.33
C THR A 730 18.22 -9.54 1.54
#